data_3fff582a927e597e7f136ef3f871a8d6
#
_entry.id   3fff582a927e597e7f136ef3f871a8d6
#
_cell.length_a   1.000
_cell.length_b   1.000
_cell.length_c   1.000
_cell.angle_alpha   90.00
_cell.angle_beta   90.00
_cell.angle_gamma   90.00
#
_symmetry.space_group_name_H-M   'P 1'
#
loop_
_entity.id
_entity.type
_entity.pdbx_description
1 polymer ?
#
loop_
_entity_poly.entity_id
_entity_poly.type
_entity_poly.pdbx_seq_one_letter_code
_entity_poly.pdbx_strand_id
1 'polypeptide(L)'
;MNQSSNPNRGSHPLNSVSESPAGGVLPATFFEGNQTIQAPQSGTRSLTPVHGGDTGRRPAPPQLERAVVEYDDTAVRLFMIASVVWGLVGMAAGVLIASQLNFWQLNFGMEWLTYGRLRPLHTNAAIFAFVGNMMFAGVYYSTQRLCRARLASDFLTKVHFWGWQAIIVAAAITLPLGYSRGKEYAELIWPINIAVAGIWVVFALNFFWTLAKRQEKTLYVALWFYIATIVTVTMLYVVNHLSIPTSLLHSYPIFGGVQDALVQWWYGHNAVAFFVTTPILGIMYYFLPKAAGRPVYSYRLSVIHFWSLVFIYIWAGPHHLLNTSLPNWLQSLGMLFSLMLWAPSWGGMLNGLLTLRGAWDKLRTDPVVKFFAAGVTFYGMATFEGPLLSIKSVNALSHYSEWTIGHVHSGTLGWNGFMAAGMFYWLAPRLWNRPLFSTALANMHFWVGMIGILLYVAAMWVSGITQGLMLNATIEDGTVLAHPDFVETLNAIRAPMLLRAIGGGLYLIGFFMMGYNLFRTIAGATPVNGTTEVTRVVEDEPKKRFNSFLNAPVVYTGAMIVTGCMMLGSGLWFIIGAMLTTTLAMITIVHFKLSGAKWQEWYDALLAKSLSFSVLTIIAAAIGGAVQIIPTVTLHTGSSIEGRRQIPYTALELAGRDL
;
A
#
# COMPACT_ATOMS: atom_id res chain seq x y z
N MET A 1 -28.56 34.13 -46.58
CA MET A 1 -29.97 33.83 -46.80
C MET A 1 -30.54 33.47 -45.44
N ASN A 2 -31.10 34.46 -44.85
CA ASN A 2 -32.49 34.68 -44.42
C ASN A 2 -32.90 33.74 -43.29
N GLN A 3 -32.99 34.29 -42.06
CA GLN A 3 -34.19 34.97 -41.42
C GLN A 3 -35.22 33.94 -41.06
N SER A 4 -35.84 33.87 -39.91
CA SER A 4 -36.33 34.81 -38.90
C SER A 4 -37.05 33.93 -37.86
N SER A 5 -37.39 34.22 -36.70
CA SER A 5 -37.76 35.36 -35.87
C SER A 5 -38.33 34.86 -34.55
N ASN A 6 -38.07 35.59 -33.51
CA ASN A 6 -38.70 35.72 -32.19
C ASN A 6 -40.22 36.07 -32.29
N PRO A 7 -41.05 36.25 -31.21
CA PRO A 7 -40.81 36.36 -29.76
C PRO A 7 -42.01 35.91 -28.85
N ASN A 8 -41.88 35.95 -27.53
CA ASN A 8 -42.66 36.72 -26.53
C ASN A 8 -42.68 36.02 -25.13
N ARG A 9 -42.17 36.70 -24.16
CA ARG A 9 -42.68 37.57 -23.06
C ARG A 9 -43.39 36.85 -21.90
N GLY A 10 -42.88 37.14 -20.73
CA GLY A 10 -43.59 37.05 -19.45
C GLY A 10 -42.67 37.39 -18.27
N SER A 11 -42.83 38.60 -17.78
CA SER A 11 -42.02 39.35 -16.82
C SER A 11 -42.46 39.20 -15.36
N HIS A 12 -41.44 39.19 -14.44
CA HIS A 12 -41.35 39.88 -13.12
C HIS A 12 -42.24 39.45 -11.93
N PRO A 13 -41.88 39.82 -10.64
CA PRO A 13 -40.76 40.62 -10.16
C PRO A 13 -39.98 40.10 -8.92
N LEU A 14 -38.93 40.83 -8.62
CA LEU A 14 -38.09 40.94 -7.44
C LEU A 14 -38.81 41.14 -6.08
N ASN A 15 -38.18 40.62 -5.01
CA ASN A 15 -38.05 41.35 -3.73
C ASN A 15 -36.84 40.78 -2.97
N SER A 16 -35.79 41.44 -2.86
CA SER A 16 -35.09 42.35 -1.95
C SER A 16 -34.87 41.84 -0.53
N VAL A 17 -33.57 41.66 -0.20
CA VAL A 17 -32.75 42.20 0.90
C VAL A 17 -33.02 41.69 2.33
N SER A 18 -32.01 41.08 2.95
CA SER A 18 -31.35 41.69 4.11
C SER A 18 -30.04 40.98 4.49
N GLU A 19 -29.07 41.80 4.87
CA GLU A 19 -27.70 41.52 5.27
C GLU A 19 -27.57 40.80 6.61
N SER A 20 -26.49 40.06 6.72
CA SER A 20 -25.57 39.68 7.83
C SER A 20 -25.96 40.03 9.28
N PRO A 21 -25.39 39.30 10.30
CA PRO A 21 -23.98 39.22 10.54
C PRO A 21 -23.41 37.89 11.14
N ALA A 22 -22.12 37.74 10.93
CA ALA A 22 -21.05 37.21 11.79
C ALA A 22 -21.29 36.18 12.89
N GLY A 23 -20.47 35.14 12.87
CA GLY A 23 -19.94 34.49 14.08
C GLY A 23 -20.78 33.31 14.59
N GLY A 24 -20.46 32.12 14.10
CA GLY A 24 -20.95 30.87 14.67
C GLY A 24 -19.86 29.81 14.69
N VAL A 25 -19.30 29.62 15.89
CA VAL A 25 -18.49 28.47 16.26
C VAL A 25 -19.25 27.19 15.89
N LEU A 26 -18.68 26.34 15.04
CA LEU A 26 -19.24 25.03 14.75
C LEU A 26 -19.02 24.09 15.94
N PRO A 27 -20.06 23.49 16.52
CA PRO A 27 -19.89 22.51 17.58
C PRO A 27 -19.36 21.20 17.01
N ALA A 28 -18.42 20.59 17.74
CA ALA A 28 -17.89 19.27 17.50
C ALA A 28 -18.91 18.18 17.89
N THR A 29 -19.93 17.97 17.07
CA THR A 29 -20.85 16.83 17.21
C THR A 29 -21.33 16.38 15.84
N PHE A 30 -20.56 15.48 15.24
CA PHE A 30 -21.06 14.67 14.12
C PHE A 30 -20.74 13.22 14.37
N PHE A 31 -21.78 12.46 14.54
CA PHE A 31 -22.01 11.03 14.74
C PHE A 31 -22.43 10.64 16.16
N GLU A 32 -23.56 11.16 16.62
CA GLU A 32 -24.50 10.45 17.47
C GLU A 32 -25.84 10.41 16.74
N GLY A 33 -26.04 9.35 15.99
CA GLY A 33 -27.36 8.98 15.46
C GLY A 33 -28.05 8.08 16.47
N ASN A 34 -28.56 8.63 17.56
CA ASN A 34 -29.59 8.00 18.38
C ASN A 34 -30.90 8.07 17.62
N GLN A 35 -31.23 7.06 16.86
CA GLN A 35 -32.64 6.79 16.53
C GLN A 35 -33.27 6.14 17.75
N THR A 36 -33.98 6.94 18.54
CA THR A 36 -34.93 6.47 19.54
C THR A 36 -36.10 5.84 18.79
N ILE A 37 -36.11 4.53 18.70
CA ILE A 37 -37.27 3.75 18.29
C ILE A 37 -38.27 3.85 19.45
N GLN A 38 -39.35 4.62 19.29
CA GLN A 38 -40.50 4.60 20.20
C GLN A 38 -41.14 3.22 20.13
N ALA A 39 -41.13 2.52 21.26
CA ALA A 39 -41.87 1.27 21.42
C ALA A 39 -43.37 1.50 21.31
N PRO A 40 -44.14 0.61 20.67
CA PRO A 40 -45.59 0.71 20.65
C PRO A 40 -46.15 0.49 22.05
N GLN A 41 -47.06 1.35 22.45
CA GLN A 41 -47.84 1.20 23.70
C GLN A 41 -48.65 -0.10 23.64
N SER A 42 -48.31 -1.07 24.50
CA SER A 42 -49.06 -2.29 24.69
C SER A 42 -50.24 -2.03 25.64
N GLY A 43 -51.44 -2.23 25.10
CA GLY A 43 -52.66 -2.27 25.89
C GLY A 43 -52.60 -3.39 26.93
N THR A 44 -52.97 -3.01 28.14
CA THR A 44 -53.14 -3.92 29.29
C THR A 44 -54.24 -4.94 29.04
N ARG A 45 -53.89 -6.23 28.89
CA ARG A 45 -54.82 -7.33 29.15
C ARG A 45 -54.37 -8.05 30.44
N SER A 46 -55.21 -7.98 31.42
CA SER A 46 -55.11 -8.76 32.67
C SER A 46 -55.25 -10.24 32.36
N LEU A 47 -54.27 -11.04 32.73
CA LEU A 47 -54.35 -12.48 32.77
C LEU A 47 -54.01 -12.97 34.19
N THR A 48 -54.94 -13.75 34.70
CA THR A 48 -54.91 -14.46 35.99
C THR A 48 -53.68 -15.37 36.17
N PRO A 49 -53.14 -15.58 37.38
CA PRO A 49 -51.96 -16.38 37.62
C PRO A 49 -52.28 -17.87 37.59
N VAL A 50 -51.54 -18.58 36.74
CA VAL A 50 -51.44 -20.05 36.82
C VAL A 50 -50.23 -20.39 37.71
N HIS A 51 -50.47 -21.05 38.83
CA HIS A 51 -49.47 -21.66 39.69
C HIS A 51 -48.82 -22.84 38.95
N GLY A 52 -47.51 -22.83 38.81
CA GLY A 52 -46.70 -23.98 38.36
C GLY A 52 -45.23 -23.61 38.49
N GLY A 53 -44.54 -24.19 39.48
CA GLY A 53 -43.18 -23.89 39.85
C GLY A 53 -42.15 -24.24 38.77
N ASP A 54 -41.27 -23.35 38.61
CA ASP A 54 -39.82 -23.58 38.51
C ASP A 54 -39.11 -22.23 38.66
N THR A 55 -38.41 -22.03 39.76
CA THR A 55 -37.64 -20.82 40.03
C THR A 55 -36.30 -20.91 39.33
N GLY A 56 -36.32 -20.98 38.00
CA GLY A 56 -35.15 -20.69 37.20
C GLY A 56 -34.76 -19.23 37.38
N ARG A 57 -33.75 -18.92 38.17
CA ARG A 57 -33.13 -17.60 38.26
C ARG A 57 -32.78 -17.18 36.85
N ARG A 58 -33.51 -16.19 36.28
CA ARG A 58 -33.04 -15.49 35.09
C ARG A 58 -31.63 -15.00 35.40
N PRO A 59 -30.63 -15.29 34.54
CA PRO A 59 -29.31 -14.74 34.74
C PRO A 59 -29.42 -13.23 34.86
N ALA A 60 -28.74 -12.65 35.82
CA ALA A 60 -28.69 -11.21 36.01
C ALA A 60 -28.22 -10.55 34.67
N PRO A 61 -28.83 -9.45 34.28
CA PRO A 61 -28.38 -8.77 33.05
C PRO A 61 -26.89 -8.47 33.16
N PRO A 62 -26.10 -8.68 32.10
CA PRO A 62 -24.67 -8.48 32.16
C PRO A 62 -24.37 -7.06 32.61
N GLN A 63 -23.46 -6.92 33.57
CA GLN A 63 -23.04 -5.60 34.03
C GLN A 63 -22.26 -4.91 32.90
N LEU A 64 -22.75 -3.73 32.51
CA LEU A 64 -22.13 -2.91 31.49
C LEU A 64 -21.23 -1.88 32.18
N GLU A 65 -19.93 -2.04 32.02
CA GLU A 65 -18.94 -1.07 32.49
C GLU A 65 -18.58 -0.11 31.33
N ARG A 66 -18.76 1.18 31.57
CA ARG A 66 -18.31 2.23 30.63
C ARG A 66 -16.87 2.61 30.99
N ALA A 67 -15.99 2.56 30.02
CA ALA A 67 -14.61 3.00 30.17
C ALA A 67 -14.25 3.99 29.04
N VAL A 68 -13.45 4.99 29.38
CA VAL A 68 -12.88 5.92 28.42
C VAL A 68 -11.50 5.42 28.00
N VAL A 69 -11.29 5.25 26.72
CA VAL A 69 -9.97 4.91 26.14
C VAL A 69 -9.36 6.18 25.56
N GLU A 70 -8.21 6.57 26.07
CA GLU A 70 -7.36 7.61 25.48
C GLU A 70 -6.34 6.98 24.53
N TYR A 71 -6.27 7.48 23.30
CA TYR A 71 -5.34 7.00 22.29
C TYR A 71 -3.93 7.58 22.47
N ASP A 72 -2.90 6.87 22.00
CA ASP A 72 -1.55 7.42 21.87
C ASP A 72 -1.38 8.05 20.49
N ASP A 73 -1.68 9.32 20.38
CA ASP A 73 -1.48 10.09 19.16
C ASP A 73 -0.09 10.73 19.07
N THR A 74 0.76 10.58 20.09
CA THR A 74 2.14 11.11 20.08
C THR A 74 2.96 10.45 18.97
N ALA A 75 2.91 9.13 18.86
CA ALA A 75 3.58 8.41 17.77
C ALA A 75 3.08 8.85 16.40
N VAL A 76 1.77 9.04 16.25
CA VAL A 76 1.17 9.51 15.00
C VAL A 76 1.72 10.86 14.58
N ARG A 77 1.81 11.81 15.52
CA ARG A 77 2.39 13.13 15.29
C ARG A 77 3.86 13.04 14.87
N LEU A 78 4.67 12.23 15.57
CA LEU A 78 6.08 12.07 15.28
C LEU A 78 6.30 11.46 13.89
N PHE A 79 5.62 10.38 13.55
CA PHE A 79 5.73 9.77 12.23
C PHE A 79 5.24 10.70 11.11
N MET A 80 4.17 11.47 11.33
CA MET A 80 3.68 12.46 10.37
C MET A 80 4.73 13.55 10.10
N ILE A 81 5.34 14.12 11.15
CA ILE A 81 6.38 15.15 11.02
C ILE A 81 7.62 14.56 10.32
N ALA A 82 8.08 13.38 10.75
CA ALA A 82 9.21 12.70 10.14
C ALA A 82 8.97 12.42 8.65
N SER A 83 7.75 12.00 8.29
CA SER A 83 7.38 11.78 6.89
C SER A 83 7.49 13.06 6.05
N VAL A 84 7.04 14.20 6.55
CA VAL A 84 7.16 15.48 5.84
C VAL A 84 8.63 15.88 5.68
N VAL A 85 9.44 15.74 6.73
CA VAL A 85 10.87 16.09 6.67
C VAL A 85 11.61 15.20 5.67
N TRP A 86 11.47 13.88 5.78
CA TRP A 86 12.15 12.94 4.88
C TRP A 86 11.59 12.99 3.45
N GLY A 87 10.30 13.33 3.30
CA GLY A 87 9.71 13.57 1.99
C GLY A 87 10.35 14.75 1.28
N LEU A 88 10.58 15.86 1.98
CA LEU A 88 11.31 17.02 1.43
C LEU A 88 12.74 16.64 1.03
N VAL A 89 13.46 15.93 1.88
CA VAL A 89 14.84 15.49 1.60
C VAL A 89 14.88 14.53 0.40
N GLY A 90 14.01 13.50 0.41
CA GLY A 90 13.98 12.51 -0.66
C GLY A 90 13.58 13.09 -2.02
N MET A 91 12.59 13.99 -2.05
CA MET A 91 12.18 14.66 -3.29
C MET A 91 13.22 15.67 -3.77
N ALA A 92 13.90 16.40 -2.86
CA ALA A 92 15.00 17.28 -3.22
C ALA A 92 16.17 16.52 -3.86
N ALA A 93 16.54 15.36 -3.29
CA ALA A 93 17.52 14.46 -3.90
C ALA A 93 17.06 14.00 -5.30
N GLY A 94 15.77 13.67 -5.47
CA GLY A 94 15.18 13.30 -6.76
C GLY A 94 15.27 14.40 -7.81
N VAL A 95 14.98 15.65 -7.44
CA VAL A 95 15.10 16.81 -8.33
C VAL A 95 16.58 17.04 -8.70
N LEU A 96 17.49 16.87 -7.76
CA LEU A 96 18.92 16.99 -8.01
C LEU A 96 19.40 15.96 -9.05
N ILE A 97 19.10 14.67 -8.85
CA ILE A 97 19.52 13.61 -9.79
C ILE A 97 18.84 13.77 -11.15
N ALA A 98 17.56 14.19 -11.21
CA ALA A 98 16.88 14.49 -12.45
C ALA A 98 17.55 15.66 -13.20
N SER A 99 18.05 16.65 -12.46
CA SER A 99 18.79 17.78 -13.03
C SER A 99 20.19 17.39 -13.50
N GLN A 100 20.87 16.47 -12.80
CA GLN A 100 22.19 15.94 -13.20
C GLN A 100 22.16 15.21 -14.54
N LEU A 101 21.04 14.63 -14.94
CA LEU A 101 20.89 13.98 -16.25
C LEU A 101 20.95 14.98 -17.43
N ASN A 102 20.70 16.27 -17.17
CA ASN A 102 20.87 17.34 -18.14
C ASN A 102 22.15 18.16 -17.89
N PHE A 103 22.54 18.30 -16.63
CA PHE A 103 23.61 19.17 -16.16
C PHE A 103 24.50 18.40 -15.18
N TRP A 104 25.36 17.52 -15.70
CA TRP A 104 26.22 16.65 -14.89
C TRP A 104 27.11 17.43 -13.91
N GLN A 105 27.41 18.69 -14.21
CA GLN A 105 28.19 19.59 -13.34
C GLN A 105 27.59 19.77 -11.95
N LEU A 106 26.29 19.48 -11.78
CA LEU A 106 25.61 19.52 -10.48
C LEU A 106 26.07 18.42 -9.50
N ASN A 107 27.00 17.55 -9.89
CA ASN A 107 27.72 16.68 -8.96
C ASN A 107 28.87 17.39 -8.24
N PHE A 108 29.23 18.62 -8.68
CA PHE A 108 30.29 19.48 -8.14
C PHE A 108 31.65 18.79 -8.04
N GLY A 109 31.92 17.76 -8.85
CA GLY A 109 33.12 16.94 -8.76
C GLY A 109 33.25 16.11 -7.49
N MET A 110 32.17 15.97 -6.73
CA MET A 110 32.13 15.19 -5.48
C MET A 110 31.61 13.79 -5.76
N GLU A 111 32.38 12.76 -5.40
CA GLU A 111 32.02 11.36 -5.61
C GLU A 111 30.66 10.99 -5.00
N TRP A 112 30.43 11.40 -3.76
CA TRP A 112 29.21 11.11 -3.01
C TRP A 112 27.96 11.87 -3.50
N LEU A 113 28.10 12.86 -4.40
CA LEU A 113 27.02 13.56 -5.07
C LEU A 113 26.76 13.08 -6.50
N THR A 114 27.46 12.08 -6.98
CA THR A 114 27.22 11.52 -8.32
C THR A 114 25.85 10.88 -8.40
N TYR A 115 25.28 10.85 -9.60
CA TYR A 115 23.97 10.26 -9.88
C TYR A 115 23.88 8.81 -9.34
N GLY A 116 24.91 7.99 -9.58
CA GLY A 116 24.93 6.59 -9.15
C GLY A 116 24.88 6.39 -7.64
N ARG A 117 25.44 7.34 -6.85
CA ARG A 117 25.39 7.33 -5.39
C ARG A 117 24.08 7.88 -4.85
N LEU A 118 23.53 8.90 -5.49
CA LEU A 118 22.30 9.55 -5.04
C LEU A 118 21.03 8.81 -5.46
N ARG A 119 21.04 8.02 -6.55
CA ARG A 119 19.86 7.29 -7.00
C ARG A 119 19.33 6.29 -5.96
N PRO A 120 20.16 5.38 -5.39
CA PRO A 120 19.72 4.51 -4.30
C PRO A 120 19.25 5.29 -3.08
N LEU A 121 19.95 6.37 -2.72
CA LEU A 121 19.53 7.26 -1.62
C LEU A 121 18.13 7.83 -1.86
N HIS A 122 17.89 8.39 -3.05
CA HIS A 122 16.58 8.93 -3.42
C HIS A 122 15.47 7.87 -3.32
N THR A 123 15.70 6.68 -3.88
CA THR A 123 14.72 5.59 -3.90
C THR A 123 14.38 5.13 -2.49
N ASN A 124 15.39 4.89 -1.65
CA ASN A 124 15.18 4.50 -0.25
C ASN A 124 14.52 5.62 0.58
N ALA A 125 14.91 6.87 0.35
CA ALA A 125 14.29 8.01 1.03
C ALA A 125 12.81 8.18 0.65
N ALA A 126 12.47 8.05 -0.63
CA ALA A 126 11.08 8.15 -1.10
C ALA A 126 10.20 7.00 -0.57
N ILE A 127 10.67 5.75 -0.68
CA ILE A 127 9.86 4.59 -0.32
C ILE A 127 9.85 4.35 1.19
N PHE A 128 11.02 4.27 1.83
CA PHE A 128 11.10 3.82 3.21
C PHE A 128 11.09 4.99 4.21
N ALA A 129 11.74 6.12 3.89
CA ALA A 129 11.74 7.24 4.81
C ALA A 129 10.46 8.08 4.69
N PHE A 130 10.02 8.47 3.50
CA PHE A 130 8.78 9.25 3.32
C PHE A 130 7.53 8.37 3.47
N VAL A 131 7.32 7.41 2.54
CA VAL A 131 6.09 6.58 2.55
C VAL A 131 6.05 5.67 3.78
N GLY A 132 7.16 5.14 4.25
CA GLY A 132 7.22 4.34 5.47
C GLY A 132 6.72 5.10 6.70
N ASN A 133 7.23 6.31 6.97
CA ASN A 133 6.75 7.13 8.08
C ASN A 133 5.27 7.53 7.90
N MET A 134 4.84 7.87 6.68
CA MET A 134 3.44 8.14 6.36
C MET A 134 2.54 6.94 6.67
N MET A 135 2.95 5.76 6.24
CA MET A 135 2.25 4.51 6.50
C MET A 135 2.11 4.27 8.01
N PHE A 136 3.19 4.37 8.79
CA PHE A 136 3.14 4.16 10.24
C PHE A 136 2.23 5.16 10.96
N ALA A 137 2.24 6.43 10.55
CA ALA A 137 1.30 7.42 11.06
C ALA A 137 -0.16 7.01 10.82
N GLY A 138 -0.48 6.64 9.58
CA GLY A 138 -1.83 6.22 9.21
C GLY A 138 -2.27 4.93 9.88
N VAL A 139 -1.39 3.92 9.93
CA VAL A 139 -1.65 2.62 10.57
C VAL A 139 -1.89 2.80 12.07
N TYR A 140 -1.01 3.50 12.79
CA TYR A 140 -1.17 3.70 14.23
C TYR A 140 -2.42 4.51 14.58
N TYR A 141 -2.71 5.56 13.79
CA TYR A 141 -3.92 6.34 13.98
C TYR A 141 -5.20 5.50 13.80
N SER A 142 -5.31 4.83 12.66
CA SER A 142 -6.52 4.11 12.29
C SER A 142 -6.72 2.81 13.10
N THR A 143 -5.64 2.08 13.41
CA THR A 143 -5.70 0.85 14.21
C THR A 143 -6.29 1.10 15.59
N GLN A 144 -5.81 2.13 16.30
CA GLN A 144 -6.35 2.46 17.63
C GLN A 144 -7.85 2.71 17.58
N ARG A 145 -8.31 3.47 16.58
CA ARG A 145 -9.71 3.85 16.46
C ARG A 145 -10.59 2.70 15.98
N LEU A 146 -10.09 1.88 15.07
CA LEU A 146 -10.81 0.68 14.60
C LEU A 146 -10.88 -0.40 15.67
N CYS A 147 -9.86 -0.51 16.50
CA CYS A 147 -9.82 -1.43 17.64
C CYS A 147 -10.52 -0.88 18.89
N ARG A 148 -10.83 0.42 18.94
CA ARG A 148 -11.22 1.15 20.15
C ARG A 148 -10.29 0.82 21.32
N ALA A 149 -8.99 0.79 21.05
CA ALA A 149 -7.95 0.44 22.00
C ALA A 149 -6.72 1.32 21.80
N ARG A 150 -6.07 1.72 22.90
CA ARG A 150 -4.77 2.37 22.88
C ARG A 150 -3.72 1.39 22.34
N LEU A 151 -2.64 1.90 21.72
CA LEU A 151 -1.48 1.08 21.35
C LEU A 151 -1.01 0.23 22.54
N ALA A 152 -0.65 -1.03 22.28
CA ALA A 152 -0.43 -2.01 23.31
C ALA A 152 0.76 -1.67 24.24
N SER A 153 1.78 -0.98 23.69
CA SER A 153 3.01 -0.64 24.43
C SER A 153 3.62 0.69 23.96
N ASP A 154 3.67 1.66 24.86
CA ASP A 154 4.33 2.94 24.64
C ASP A 154 5.85 2.77 24.44
N PHE A 155 6.45 1.77 25.10
CA PHE A 155 7.86 1.43 24.93
C PHE A 155 8.15 0.95 23.51
N LEU A 156 7.41 -0.05 23.01
CA LEU A 156 7.58 -0.56 21.64
C LEU A 156 7.31 0.53 20.60
N THR A 157 6.36 1.42 20.87
CA THR A 157 6.07 2.57 20.01
C THR A 157 7.28 3.50 19.89
N LYS A 158 7.93 3.84 21.01
CA LYS A 158 9.13 4.69 21.02
C LYS A 158 10.33 4.00 20.35
N VAL A 159 10.56 2.72 20.66
CA VAL A 159 11.62 1.92 20.03
C VAL A 159 11.41 1.85 18.52
N HIS A 160 10.17 1.64 18.06
CA HIS A 160 9.85 1.62 16.63
C HIS A 160 10.16 2.97 15.97
N PHE A 161 9.69 4.08 16.56
CA PHE A 161 9.90 5.39 15.96
C PHE A 161 11.40 5.72 15.87
N TRP A 162 12.11 5.71 16.99
CA TRP A 162 13.52 6.11 17.02
C TRP A 162 14.43 5.13 16.27
N GLY A 163 14.15 3.82 16.36
CA GLY A 163 14.89 2.80 15.62
C GLY A 163 14.73 2.96 14.12
N TRP A 164 13.52 3.30 13.65
CA TRP A 164 13.28 3.57 12.23
C TRP A 164 14.02 4.83 11.76
N GLN A 165 14.02 5.92 12.56
CA GLN A 165 14.77 7.13 12.22
C GLN A 165 16.30 6.87 12.21
N ALA A 166 16.82 6.10 13.16
CA ALA A 166 18.25 5.73 13.19
C ALA A 166 18.66 4.94 11.94
N ILE A 167 17.82 4.02 11.48
CA ILE A 167 18.02 3.26 10.24
C ILE A 167 18.06 4.21 9.03
N ILE A 168 17.13 5.15 8.93
CA ILE A 168 17.10 6.12 7.84
C ILE A 168 18.39 6.95 7.81
N VAL A 169 18.85 7.42 8.95
CA VAL A 169 20.11 8.19 9.05
C VAL A 169 21.32 7.32 8.65
N ALA A 170 21.38 6.07 9.11
CA ALA A 170 22.44 5.13 8.70
C ALA A 170 22.44 4.89 7.18
N ALA A 171 21.28 4.73 6.56
CA ALA A 171 21.13 4.60 5.12
C ALA A 171 21.56 5.90 4.38
N ALA A 172 21.18 7.07 4.91
CA ALA A 172 21.53 8.36 4.34
C ALA A 172 23.05 8.64 4.38
N ILE A 173 23.78 7.98 5.27
CA ILE A 173 25.24 8.06 5.34
C ILE A 173 25.90 7.00 4.44
N THR A 174 25.46 5.74 4.53
CA THR A 174 26.13 4.61 3.87
C THR A 174 25.95 4.61 2.35
N LEU A 175 24.77 4.95 1.85
CA LEU A 175 24.50 4.92 0.41
C LEU A 175 25.32 5.93 -0.40
N PRO A 176 25.44 7.22 -0.02
CA PRO A 176 26.30 8.17 -0.74
C PRO A 176 27.80 7.80 -0.64
N LEU A 177 28.23 7.18 0.46
CA LEU A 177 29.60 6.69 0.61
C LEU A 177 29.87 5.43 -0.22
N GLY A 178 28.84 4.84 -0.85
CA GLY A 178 28.99 3.67 -1.73
C GLY A 178 28.90 2.34 -1.00
N TYR A 179 28.60 2.32 0.29
CA TYR A 179 28.33 1.09 1.02
C TYR A 179 26.91 0.61 0.71
N SER A 180 26.76 -0.04 -0.42
CA SER A 180 25.46 -0.48 -0.94
C SER A 180 25.58 -1.89 -1.56
N ARG A 181 24.42 -2.50 -1.82
CA ARG A 181 24.27 -3.77 -2.52
C ARG A 181 23.59 -3.54 -3.86
N GLY A 182 23.84 -4.42 -4.83
CA GLY A 182 23.24 -4.34 -6.17
C GLY A 182 21.79 -4.83 -6.29
N LYS A 183 21.02 -4.84 -5.20
CA LYS A 183 19.62 -5.27 -5.20
C LYS A 183 18.70 -4.06 -5.05
N GLU A 184 17.88 -3.78 -6.05
CA GLU A 184 16.95 -2.66 -6.05
C GLU A 184 15.91 -2.79 -4.92
N TYR A 185 15.66 -1.71 -4.18
CA TYR A 185 14.88 -1.64 -2.93
C TYR A 185 15.47 -2.45 -1.76
N ALA A 186 16.70 -2.93 -1.89
CA ALA A 186 17.40 -3.74 -0.91
C ALA A 186 18.92 -3.44 -0.88
N GLU A 187 19.25 -2.17 -1.18
CA GLU A 187 20.62 -1.70 -1.34
C GLU A 187 21.41 -1.63 -0.03
N LEU A 188 20.73 -1.67 1.12
CA LEU A 188 21.38 -1.49 2.43
C LEU A 188 22.33 -2.65 2.76
N ILE A 189 23.43 -2.34 3.44
CA ILE A 189 24.38 -3.35 3.93
C ILE A 189 23.74 -4.24 5.00
N TRP A 190 24.26 -5.46 5.16
CA TRP A 190 23.66 -6.50 6.00
C TRP A 190 23.40 -6.11 7.47
N PRO A 191 24.26 -5.30 8.17
CA PRO A 191 23.94 -4.90 9.55
C PRO A 191 22.70 -4.00 9.64
N ILE A 192 22.53 -3.10 8.66
CA ILE A 192 21.34 -2.23 8.59
C ILE A 192 20.10 -3.07 8.25
N ASN A 193 20.23 -4.08 7.37
CA ASN A 193 19.13 -4.98 7.05
C ASN A 193 18.63 -5.78 8.26
N ILE A 194 19.55 -6.21 9.15
CA ILE A 194 19.17 -6.84 10.42
C ILE A 194 18.42 -5.85 11.31
N ALA A 195 18.88 -4.60 11.39
CA ALA A 195 18.20 -3.56 12.17
C ALA A 195 16.79 -3.29 11.62
N VAL A 196 16.61 -3.22 10.28
CA VAL A 196 15.28 -3.09 9.65
C VAL A 196 14.38 -4.25 10.04
N ALA A 197 14.86 -5.50 9.94
CA ALA A 197 14.09 -6.68 10.34
C ALA A 197 13.70 -6.63 11.82
N GLY A 198 14.62 -6.24 12.70
CA GLY A 198 14.36 -6.08 14.14
C GLY A 198 13.29 -5.03 14.45
N ILE A 199 13.39 -3.86 13.84
CA ILE A 199 12.40 -2.78 14.03
C ILE A 199 11.05 -3.13 13.39
N TRP A 200 11.04 -3.87 12.29
CA TRP A 200 9.80 -4.38 11.70
C TRP A 200 9.09 -5.38 12.65
N VAL A 201 9.84 -6.25 13.31
CA VAL A 201 9.29 -7.14 14.35
C VAL A 201 8.72 -6.35 15.52
N VAL A 202 9.39 -5.28 15.99
CA VAL A 202 8.87 -4.37 17.03
C VAL A 202 7.52 -3.77 16.60
N PHE A 203 7.41 -3.29 15.36
CA PHE A 203 6.17 -2.79 14.80
C PHE A 203 5.07 -3.87 14.77
N ALA A 204 5.40 -5.06 14.26
CA ALA A 204 4.48 -6.19 14.17
C ALA A 204 3.95 -6.60 15.55
N LEU A 205 4.83 -6.74 16.55
CA LEU A 205 4.45 -7.09 17.92
C LEU A 205 3.49 -6.05 18.51
N ASN A 206 3.78 -4.76 18.38
CA ASN A 206 2.92 -3.70 18.90
C ASN A 206 1.55 -3.66 18.18
N PHE A 207 1.54 -3.86 16.87
CA PHE A 207 0.30 -3.92 16.09
C PHE A 207 -0.57 -5.12 16.48
N PHE A 208 -0.03 -6.34 16.46
CA PHE A 208 -0.80 -7.55 16.77
C PHE A 208 -1.23 -7.59 18.23
N TRP A 209 -0.42 -7.07 19.14
CA TRP A 209 -0.81 -6.95 20.54
C TRP A 209 -1.94 -5.92 20.72
N THR A 210 -1.92 -4.79 20.00
CA THR A 210 -3.03 -3.83 19.98
C THR A 210 -4.29 -4.47 19.41
N LEU A 211 -4.15 -5.26 18.34
CA LEU A 211 -5.25 -6.00 17.72
C LEU A 211 -5.86 -7.04 18.67
N ALA A 212 -5.03 -7.69 19.50
CA ALA A 212 -5.48 -8.63 20.53
C ALA A 212 -6.27 -7.94 21.66
N LYS A 213 -5.96 -6.68 21.95
CA LYS A 213 -6.65 -5.85 22.97
C LYS A 213 -7.93 -5.16 22.45
N ARG A 214 -8.29 -5.37 21.15
CA ARG A 214 -9.43 -4.67 20.54
C ARG A 214 -10.73 -4.90 21.29
N GLN A 215 -11.55 -3.87 21.36
CA GLN A 215 -12.91 -3.92 21.90
C GLN A 215 -13.97 -4.21 20.80
N GLU A 216 -13.62 -3.98 19.53
CA GLU A 216 -14.47 -4.33 18.39
C GLU A 216 -14.33 -5.82 18.06
N LYS A 217 -15.48 -6.51 17.85
CA LYS A 217 -15.48 -7.96 17.58
C LYS A 217 -14.91 -8.29 16.20
N THR A 218 -15.24 -7.52 15.18
CA THR A 218 -14.89 -7.77 13.79
C THR A 218 -13.78 -6.86 13.30
N LEU A 219 -12.96 -7.38 12.37
CA LEU A 219 -11.91 -6.60 11.71
C LEU A 219 -12.51 -5.80 10.55
N TYR A 220 -12.26 -4.49 10.55
CA TYR A 220 -12.59 -3.64 9.41
C TYR A 220 -11.57 -3.80 8.28
N VAL A 221 -11.98 -3.55 7.04
CA VAL A 221 -11.16 -3.76 5.83
C VAL A 221 -9.77 -3.12 5.87
N ALA A 222 -9.61 -1.96 6.49
CA ALA A 222 -8.29 -1.34 6.65
C ALA A 222 -7.32 -2.24 7.45
N LEU A 223 -7.81 -2.90 8.51
CA LEU A 223 -7.01 -3.82 9.31
C LEU A 223 -6.59 -5.07 8.52
N TRP A 224 -7.41 -5.53 7.57
CA TRP A 224 -7.04 -6.65 6.70
C TRP A 224 -5.80 -6.32 5.89
N PHE A 225 -5.78 -5.14 5.26
CA PHE A 225 -4.64 -4.66 4.49
C PHE A 225 -3.40 -4.47 5.35
N TYR A 226 -3.53 -3.98 6.60
CA TYR A 226 -2.39 -3.85 7.52
C TYR A 226 -1.83 -5.21 7.94
N ILE A 227 -2.69 -6.19 8.22
CA ILE A 227 -2.26 -7.57 8.49
C ILE A 227 -1.48 -8.11 7.29
N ALA A 228 -2.04 -8.00 6.07
CA ALA A 228 -1.39 -8.46 4.85
C ALA A 228 -0.02 -7.78 4.64
N THR A 229 0.06 -6.47 4.88
CA THR A 229 1.33 -5.72 4.85
C THR A 229 2.37 -6.34 5.77
N ILE A 230 2.04 -6.46 7.05
CA ILE A 230 3.00 -6.88 8.07
C ILE A 230 3.52 -8.29 7.81
N VAL A 231 2.62 -9.25 7.60
CA VAL A 231 3.00 -10.66 7.47
C VAL A 231 3.73 -10.93 6.15
N THR A 232 3.29 -10.31 5.06
CA THR A 232 3.89 -10.54 3.74
C THR A 232 5.26 -9.86 3.64
N VAL A 233 5.39 -8.59 4.07
CA VAL A 233 6.68 -7.89 4.06
C VAL A 233 7.71 -8.62 4.92
N THR A 234 7.32 -9.15 6.07
CA THR A 234 8.23 -9.97 6.91
C THR A 234 8.82 -11.13 6.10
N MET A 235 7.96 -11.90 5.41
CA MET A 235 8.38 -13.05 4.61
C MET A 235 9.29 -12.63 3.45
N LEU A 236 8.87 -11.63 2.69
CA LEU A 236 9.61 -11.08 1.55
C LEU A 236 10.99 -10.59 1.95
N TYR A 237 11.03 -9.78 3.02
CA TYR A 237 12.26 -9.15 3.49
C TYR A 237 13.28 -10.19 3.95
N VAL A 238 12.86 -11.14 4.78
CA VAL A 238 13.76 -12.19 5.29
C VAL A 238 14.36 -13.00 4.15
N VAL A 239 13.53 -13.50 3.23
CA VAL A 239 14.00 -14.37 2.13
C VAL A 239 14.96 -13.63 1.20
N ASN A 240 14.66 -12.39 0.81
CA ASN A 240 15.51 -11.63 -0.11
C ASN A 240 16.86 -11.20 0.50
N HIS A 241 16.90 -11.00 1.83
CA HIS A 241 18.10 -10.50 2.50
C HIS A 241 19.00 -11.61 3.08
N LEU A 242 18.65 -12.89 2.84
CA LEU A 242 19.53 -14.01 3.20
C LEU A 242 20.87 -13.86 2.50
N SER A 243 21.93 -13.68 3.29
CA SER A 243 23.28 -13.41 2.79
C SER A 243 24.33 -13.93 3.75
N ILE A 244 25.52 -14.20 3.24
CA ILE A 244 26.70 -14.63 3.98
C ILE A 244 27.58 -13.41 4.19
N PRO A 245 27.74 -12.88 5.41
CA PRO A 245 28.64 -11.77 5.69
C PRO A 245 30.11 -12.20 5.48
N THR A 246 30.88 -11.37 4.80
CA THR A 246 32.32 -11.55 4.61
C THR A 246 33.12 -10.49 5.36
N SER A 247 32.55 -9.33 5.60
CA SER A 247 33.08 -8.29 6.47
C SER A 247 31.91 -7.50 7.09
N LEU A 248 32.20 -6.48 7.88
CA LEU A 248 31.16 -5.60 8.43
C LEU A 248 30.33 -4.89 7.35
N LEU A 249 30.95 -4.57 6.23
CA LEU A 249 30.32 -3.78 5.16
C LEU A 249 29.92 -4.63 3.95
N HIS A 250 30.41 -5.86 3.82
CA HIS A 250 30.20 -6.71 2.67
C HIS A 250 29.54 -8.04 3.02
N SER A 251 28.66 -8.50 2.13
CA SER A 251 28.01 -9.82 2.21
C SER A 251 27.62 -10.31 0.82
N TYR A 252 27.53 -11.63 0.65
CA TYR A 252 27.03 -12.25 -0.58
C TYR A 252 25.64 -12.83 -0.38
N PRO A 253 24.71 -12.66 -1.35
CA PRO A 253 23.44 -13.37 -1.31
C PRO A 253 23.66 -14.88 -1.37
N ILE A 254 22.79 -15.65 -0.72
CA ILE A 254 22.85 -17.11 -0.75
C ILE A 254 22.38 -17.71 -2.08
N PHE A 255 21.62 -16.96 -2.85
CA PHE A 255 21.17 -17.33 -4.20
C PHE A 255 22.13 -16.73 -5.23
N GLY A 256 22.29 -17.39 -6.37
CA GLY A 256 23.19 -16.96 -7.44
C GLY A 256 22.49 -16.79 -8.79
N GLY A 257 23.02 -15.88 -9.62
CA GLY A 257 22.58 -15.69 -11.01
C GLY A 257 21.08 -15.41 -11.14
N VAL A 258 20.43 -16.12 -12.06
CA VAL A 258 18.97 -15.97 -12.33
C VAL A 258 18.10 -16.30 -11.11
N GLN A 259 18.55 -17.20 -10.24
CA GLN A 259 17.83 -17.53 -9.00
C GLN A 259 17.80 -16.32 -8.05
N ASP A 260 18.94 -15.62 -7.92
CA ASP A 260 19.01 -14.41 -7.11
C ASP A 260 18.17 -13.27 -7.71
N ALA A 261 18.19 -13.12 -9.03
CA ALA A 261 17.34 -12.17 -9.74
C ALA A 261 15.84 -12.46 -9.51
N LEU A 262 15.43 -13.72 -9.53
CA LEU A 262 14.04 -14.10 -9.24
C LEU A 262 13.67 -13.79 -7.79
N VAL A 263 14.51 -14.13 -6.82
CA VAL A 263 14.27 -13.85 -5.39
C VAL A 263 14.22 -12.35 -5.16
N GLN A 264 15.11 -11.60 -5.79
CA GLN A 264 15.15 -10.14 -5.69
C GLN A 264 13.86 -9.50 -6.25
N TRP A 265 13.35 -9.96 -7.41
CA TRP A 265 12.13 -9.38 -7.97
C TRP A 265 10.84 -9.98 -7.40
N TRP A 266 10.89 -11.19 -6.84
CA TRP A 266 9.82 -11.64 -5.94
C TRP A 266 9.69 -10.70 -4.73
N TYR A 267 10.82 -10.24 -4.16
CA TYR A 267 10.83 -9.19 -3.14
C TYR A 267 10.47 -7.82 -3.72
N GLY A 268 11.16 -7.34 -4.75
CA GLY A 268 11.04 -5.96 -5.24
C GLY A 268 9.62 -5.62 -5.72
N HIS A 269 9.02 -6.49 -6.56
CA HIS A 269 7.64 -6.34 -6.99
C HIS A 269 6.66 -6.38 -5.81
N ASN A 270 6.86 -7.33 -4.89
CA ASN A 270 5.97 -7.48 -3.76
C ASN A 270 6.23 -6.47 -2.63
N ALA A 271 7.40 -5.85 -2.57
CA ALA A 271 7.63 -4.69 -1.70
C ALA A 271 6.77 -3.50 -2.14
N VAL A 272 6.71 -3.18 -3.43
CA VAL A 272 5.80 -2.13 -3.92
C VAL A 272 4.33 -2.53 -3.75
N ALA A 273 4.01 -3.82 -3.77
CA ALA A 273 2.67 -4.34 -3.48
C ALA A 273 2.29 -4.20 -2.00
N PHE A 274 3.13 -4.69 -1.10
CA PHE A 274 2.78 -4.88 0.31
C PHE A 274 3.38 -3.84 1.26
N PHE A 275 4.29 -2.99 0.81
CA PHE A 275 4.78 -1.86 1.60
C PHE A 275 4.22 -0.51 1.13
N VAL A 276 4.07 -0.26 -0.18
CA VAL A 276 3.58 1.02 -0.71
C VAL A 276 2.17 0.97 -1.32
N THR A 277 1.53 -0.21 -1.41
CA THR A 277 0.15 -0.32 -1.93
C THR A 277 -0.83 -0.79 -0.87
N THR A 278 -0.66 -1.98 -0.28
CA THR A 278 -1.65 -2.52 0.66
C THR A 278 -1.88 -1.66 1.89
N PRO A 279 -0.87 -1.09 2.57
CA PRO A 279 -1.14 -0.24 3.73
C PRO A 279 -1.82 1.07 3.34
N ILE A 280 -1.50 1.61 2.15
CA ILE A 280 -2.12 2.84 1.66
C ILE A 280 -3.56 2.59 1.23
N LEU A 281 -3.89 1.39 0.73
CA LEU A 281 -5.29 0.97 0.55
C LEU A 281 -6.03 0.90 1.89
N GLY A 282 -5.41 0.39 2.94
CA GLY A 282 -5.96 0.45 4.29
C GLY A 282 -6.22 1.88 4.75
N ILE A 283 -5.28 2.79 4.51
CA ILE A 283 -5.42 4.23 4.75
C ILE A 283 -6.58 4.81 3.93
N MET A 284 -6.67 4.47 2.64
CA MET A 284 -7.79 4.88 1.78
C MET A 284 -9.14 4.44 2.37
N TYR A 285 -9.28 3.18 2.72
CA TYR A 285 -10.52 2.65 3.29
C TYR A 285 -10.89 3.27 4.65
N TYR A 286 -9.93 3.84 5.37
CA TYR A 286 -10.20 4.53 6.62
C TYR A 286 -10.48 6.02 6.43
N PHE A 287 -9.59 6.74 5.75
CA PHE A 287 -9.61 8.21 5.71
C PHE A 287 -10.58 8.78 4.66
N LEU A 288 -10.66 8.18 3.46
CA LEU A 288 -11.51 8.68 2.39
C LEU A 288 -13.01 8.68 2.76
N PRO A 289 -13.58 7.59 3.33
CA PRO A 289 -14.97 7.61 3.79
C PRO A 289 -15.23 8.68 4.86
N LYS A 290 -14.27 8.90 5.77
CA LYS A 290 -14.38 9.93 6.82
C LYS A 290 -14.30 11.34 6.26
N ALA A 291 -13.41 11.62 5.31
CA ALA A 291 -13.32 12.90 4.63
C ALA A 291 -14.56 13.19 3.78
N ALA A 292 -15.06 12.20 3.08
CA ALA A 292 -16.28 12.31 2.29
C ALA A 292 -17.54 12.43 3.16
N GLY A 293 -17.53 11.95 4.41
CA GLY A 293 -18.71 11.81 5.26
C GLY A 293 -19.67 10.74 4.72
N ARG A 294 -19.15 9.67 4.12
CA ARG A 294 -19.91 8.60 3.46
C ARG A 294 -19.34 7.22 3.86
N PRO A 295 -20.17 6.18 3.94
CA PRO A 295 -19.67 4.81 4.08
C PRO A 295 -18.95 4.37 2.80
N VAL A 296 -18.10 3.36 2.90
CA VAL A 296 -17.52 2.69 1.74
C VAL A 296 -18.62 2.22 0.80
N TYR A 297 -18.46 2.48 -0.50
CA TYR A 297 -19.50 2.22 -1.51
C TYR A 297 -19.97 0.76 -1.50
N SER A 298 -19.06 -0.20 -1.46
CA SER A 298 -19.40 -1.62 -1.47
C SER A 298 -18.48 -2.42 -0.56
N TYR A 299 -19.03 -2.95 0.54
CA TYR A 299 -18.30 -3.86 1.42
C TYR A 299 -17.94 -5.18 0.72
N ARG A 300 -18.85 -5.72 -0.12
CA ARG A 300 -18.59 -6.94 -0.90
C ARG A 300 -17.43 -6.75 -1.87
N LEU A 301 -17.37 -5.59 -2.53
CA LEU A 301 -16.26 -5.26 -3.43
C LEU A 301 -14.95 -5.13 -2.65
N SER A 302 -14.97 -4.66 -1.39
CA SER A 302 -13.79 -4.63 -0.51
C SER A 302 -13.27 -6.03 -0.21
N VAL A 303 -14.17 -7.01 0.02
CA VAL A 303 -13.81 -8.42 0.24
C VAL A 303 -13.15 -9.02 -0.99
N ILE A 304 -13.76 -8.83 -2.16
CA ILE A 304 -13.21 -9.30 -3.44
C ILE A 304 -11.86 -8.65 -3.70
N HIS A 305 -11.78 -7.33 -3.58
CA HIS A 305 -10.55 -6.56 -3.77
C HIS A 305 -9.41 -7.10 -2.89
N PHE A 306 -9.66 -7.27 -1.59
CA PHE A 306 -8.64 -7.72 -0.65
C PHE A 306 -8.08 -9.09 -1.02
N TRP A 307 -8.94 -10.12 -1.07
CA TRP A 307 -8.48 -11.49 -1.26
C TRP A 307 -7.89 -11.75 -2.64
N SER A 308 -8.51 -11.21 -3.70
CA SER A 308 -7.96 -11.36 -5.04
C SER A 308 -6.64 -10.59 -5.21
N LEU A 309 -6.54 -9.38 -4.66
CA LEU A 309 -5.31 -8.60 -4.72
C LEU A 309 -4.16 -9.32 -4.01
N VAL A 310 -4.35 -9.71 -2.73
CA VAL A 310 -3.30 -10.36 -1.93
C VAL A 310 -2.83 -11.67 -2.56
N PHE A 311 -3.77 -12.49 -3.08
CA PHE A 311 -3.42 -13.75 -3.71
C PHE A 311 -2.73 -13.57 -5.07
N ILE A 312 -3.26 -12.69 -5.95
CA ILE A 312 -2.76 -12.53 -7.32
C ILE A 312 -1.42 -11.78 -7.34
N TYR A 313 -1.26 -10.76 -6.48
CA TYR A 313 -0.11 -9.87 -6.51
C TYR A 313 1.22 -10.62 -6.32
N ILE A 314 1.23 -11.59 -5.42
CA ILE A 314 2.44 -12.32 -5.05
C ILE A 314 3.05 -13.12 -6.22
N TRP A 315 2.28 -13.41 -7.27
CA TRP A 315 2.70 -14.17 -8.44
C TRP A 315 3.33 -13.32 -9.55
N ALA A 316 3.15 -12.03 -9.52
CA ALA A 316 3.46 -11.16 -10.65
C ALA A 316 4.96 -10.78 -10.76
N GLY A 317 5.77 -11.02 -9.72
CA GLY A 317 7.20 -10.64 -9.66
C GLY A 317 8.04 -10.97 -10.89
N PRO A 318 7.91 -12.16 -11.52
CA PRO A 318 8.70 -12.51 -12.69
C PRO A 318 8.48 -11.62 -13.93
N HIS A 319 7.47 -10.75 -13.94
CA HIS A 319 7.31 -9.78 -15.03
C HIS A 319 8.43 -8.75 -15.11
N HIS A 320 9.20 -8.56 -14.04
CA HIS A 320 10.40 -7.72 -14.06
C HIS A 320 11.60 -8.40 -14.76
N LEU A 321 11.46 -9.68 -15.09
CA LEU A 321 12.52 -10.49 -15.71
C LEU A 321 12.09 -11.03 -17.08
N LEU A 322 11.16 -10.35 -17.74
CA LEU A 322 10.79 -10.64 -19.12
C LEU A 322 11.97 -10.35 -20.05
N ASN A 323 12.08 -11.14 -21.10
CA ASN A 323 13.18 -11.03 -22.08
C ASN A 323 14.58 -11.22 -21.47
N THR A 324 14.67 -11.97 -20.36
CA THR A 324 15.92 -12.37 -19.69
C THR A 324 16.12 -13.88 -19.79
N SER A 325 17.19 -14.40 -19.15
CA SER A 325 17.47 -15.83 -19.04
C SER A 325 16.57 -16.58 -18.03
N LEU A 326 15.59 -15.92 -17.41
CA LEU A 326 14.60 -16.58 -16.56
C LEU A 326 13.80 -17.61 -17.40
N PRO A 327 13.49 -18.83 -16.88
CA PRO A 327 12.68 -19.80 -17.61
C PRO A 327 11.38 -19.22 -18.16
N ASN A 328 11.05 -19.53 -19.41
CA ASN A 328 9.92 -18.92 -20.13
C ASN A 328 8.57 -19.13 -19.45
N TRP A 329 8.38 -20.27 -18.77
CA TRP A 329 7.14 -20.51 -18.03
C TRP A 329 6.93 -19.52 -16.87
N LEU A 330 8.01 -19.16 -16.15
CA LEU A 330 7.97 -18.16 -15.10
C LEU A 330 7.70 -16.75 -15.64
N GLN A 331 8.31 -16.39 -16.77
CA GLN A 331 8.03 -15.13 -17.46
C GLN A 331 6.56 -15.04 -17.86
N SER A 332 6.01 -16.12 -18.44
CA SER A 332 4.60 -16.18 -18.85
C SER A 332 3.65 -16.17 -17.65
N LEU A 333 4.02 -16.83 -16.56
CA LEU A 333 3.27 -16.79 -15.30
C LEU A 333 3.22 -15.36 -14.74
N GLY A 334 4.36 -14.67 -14.70
CA GLY A 334 4.44 -13.28 -14.24
C GLY A 334 3.58 -12.34 -15.09
N MET A 335 3.62 -12.48 -16.40
CA MET A 335 2.75 -11.72 -17.32
C MET A 335 1.26 -11.99 -17.06
N LEU A 336 0.87 -13.26 -16.98
CA LEU A 336 -0.53 -13.65 -16.80
C LEU A 336 -1.10 -13.08 -15.50
N PHE A 337 -0.40 -13.28 -14.38
CA PHE A 337 -0.86 -12.79 -13.09
C PHE A 337 -0.85 -11.26 -13.01
N SER A 338 0.07 -10.59 -13.71
CA SER A 338 0.07 -9.13 -13.84
C SER A 338 -1.18 -8.62 -14.57
N LEU A 339 -1.57 -9.27 -15.67
CA LEU A 339 -2.81 -8.93 -16.37
C LEU A 339 -4.05 -9.18 -15.49
N MET A 340 -4.06 -10.27 -14.73
CA MET A 340 -5.15 -10.58 -13.79
C MET A 340 -5.27 -9.53 -12.67
N LEU A 341 -4.16 -8.91 -12.25
CA LEU A 341 -4.14 -7.85 -11.22
C LEU A 341 -4.97 -6.62 -11.59
N TRP A 342 -5.19 -6.39 -12.86
CA TRP A 342 -5.98 -5.25 -13.30
C TRP A 342 -7.38 -5.26 -12.71
N ALA A 343 -8.05 -6.41 -12.69
CA ALA A 343 -9.42 -6.53 -12.19
C ALA A 343 -9.56 -6.15 -10.70
N PRO A 344 -8.79 -6.74 -9.75
CA PRO A 344 -8.90 -6.34 -8.35
C PRO A 344 -8.46 -4.89 -8.10
N SER A 345 -7.41 -4.42 -8.75
CA SER A 345 -6.91 -3.05 -8.57
C SER A 345 -7.93 -2.01 -8.99
N TRP A 346 -8.55 -2.20 -10.14
CA TRP A 346 -9.63 -1.30 -10.59
C TRP A 346 -10.91 -1.46 -9.76
N GLY A 347 -11.19 -2.67 -9.26
CA GLY A 347 -12.24 -2.87 -8.26
C GLY A 347 -12.02 -1.99 -7.02
N GLY A 348 -10.79 -1.92 -6.52
CA GLY A 348 -10.40 -1.03 -5.43
C GLY A 348 -10.51 0.45 -5.76
N MET A 349 -10.02 0.86 -6.94
CA MET A 349 -10.16 2.23 -7.44
C MET A 349 -11.63 2.65 -7.53
N LEU A 350 -12.46 1.83 -8.18
CA LEU A 350 -13.88 2.12 -8.32
C LEU A 350 -14.59 2.19 -6.97
N ASN A 351 -14.26 1.29 -6.04
CA ASN A 351 -14.83 1.33 -4.69
C ASN A 351 -14.46 2.63 -3.95
N GLY A 352 -13.21 3.07 -4.09
CA GLY A 352 -12.75 4.36 -3.54
C GLY A 352 -13.46 5.56 -4.16
N LEU A 353 -13.45 5.68 -5.49
CA LEU A 353 -14.08 6.80 -6.18
C LEU A 353 -15.60 6.84 -5.98
N LEU A 354 -16.29 5.68 -6.05
CA LEU A 354 -17.74 5.62 -5.84
C LEU A 354 -18.14 5.87 -4.37
N THR A 355 -17.21 5.78 -3.42
CA THR A 355 -17.43 6.26 -2.04
C THR A 355 -17.71 7.77 -2.01
N LEU A 356 -17.26 8.53 -3.02
CA LEU A 356 -17.57 9.95 -3.18
C LEU A 356 -18.97 10.23 -3.76
N ARG A 357 -19.72 9.18 -4.14
CA ARG A 357 -21.10 9.35 -4.68
C ARG A 357 -21.97 10.11 -3.70
N GLY A 358 -22.52 11.25 -4.14
CA GLY A 358 -23.29 12.18 -3.33
C GLY A 358 -22.44 13.12 -2.46
N ALA A 359 -21.13 13.21 -2.71
CA ALA A 359 -20.21 14.17 -2.11
C ALA A 359 -19.23 14.77 -3.15
N TRP A 360 -19.58 14.70 -4.44
CA TRP A 360 -18.75 15.22 -5.52
C TRP A 360 -18.57 16.75 -5.49
N ASP A 361 -19.52 17.47 -4.89
CA ASP A 361 -19.45 18.91 -4.61
C ASP A 361 -18.22 19.26 -3.74
N LYS A 362 -17.84 18.40 -2.81
CA LYS A 362 -16.66 18.57 -1.95
C LYS A 362 -15.35 18.65 -2.73
N LEU A 363 -15.27 18.07 -3.93
CA LEU A 363 -14.08 18.22 -4.79
C LEU A 363 -13.80 19.68 -5.18
N ARG A 364 -14.80 20.56 -5.14
CA ARG A 364 -14.61 21.97 -5.45
C ARG A 364 -14.07 22.76 -4.26
N THR A 365 -14.45 22.38 -3.04
CA THR A 365 -14.26 23.18 -1.83
C THR A 365 -13.25 22.60 -0.85
N ASP A 366 -13.16 21.26 -0.75
CA ASP A 366 -12.33 20.58 0.24
C ASP A 366 -11.04 20.02 -0.39
N PRO A 367 -9.86 20.57 -0.08
CA PRO A 367 -8.59 20.08 -0.61
C PRO A 367 -8.28 18.64 -0.17
N VAL A 368 -8.72 18.21 1.01
CA VAL A 368 -8.50 16.83 1.51
C VAL A 368 -9.16 15.82 0.58
N VAL A 369 -10.43 16.06 0.22
CA VAL A 369 -11.17 15.18 -0.69
C VAL A 369 -10.57 15.20 -2.10
N LYS A 370 -10.06 16.35 -2.57
CA LYS A 370 -9.33 16.45 -3.84
C LYS A 370 -8.10 15.55 -3.87
N PHE A 371 -7.27 15.63 -2.84
CA PHE A 371 -6.05 14.81 -2.75
C PHE A 371 -6.38 13.32 -2.73
N PHE A 372 -7.37 12.89 -1.96
CA PHE A 372 -7.79 11.49 -1.94
C PHE A 372 -8.36 11.03 -3.28
N ALA A 373 -9.21 11.83 -3.92
CA ALA A 373 -9.78 11.47 -5.23
C ALA A 373 -8.68 11.34 -6.30
N ALA A 374 -7.75 12.29 -6.35
CA ALA A 374 -6.62 12.25 -7.26
C ALA A 374 -5.70 11.06 -6.96
N GLY A 375 -5.37 10.82 -5.70
CA GLY A 375 -4.57 9.67 -5.29
C GLY A 375 -5.18 8.35 -5.76
N VAL A 376 -6.47 8.14 -5.52
CA VAL A 376 -7.19 6.92 -5.98
C VAL A 376 -7.22 6.81 -7.50
N THR A 377 -7.31 7.94 -8.23
CA THR A 377 -7.24 7.96 -9.69
C THR A 377 -5.84 7.53 -10.17
N PHE A 378 -4.78 8.05 -9.55
CA PHE A 378 -3.40 7.62 -9.86
C PHE A 378 -3.15 6.15 -9.49
N TYR A 379 -3.77 5.64 -8.43
CA TYR A 379 -3.75 4.20 -8.16
C TYR A 379 -4.30 3.39 -9.34
N GLY A 380 -5.46 3.79 -9.86
CA GLY A 380 -6.04 3.16 -11.05
C GLY A 380 -5.17 3.29 -12.29
N MET A 381 -4.53 4.44 -12.50
CA MET A 381 -3.64 4.68 -13.63
C MET A 381 -2.36 3.82 -13.52
N ALA A 382 -1.69 3.83 -12.39
CA ALA A 382 -0.48 3.04 -12.16
C ALA A 382 -0.77 1.52 -12.26
N THR A 383 -1.91 1.06 -11.74
CA THR A 383 -2.31 -0.35 -11.80
C THR A 383 -2.94 -0.76 -13.14
N PHE A 384 -3.18 0.15 -14.05
CA PHE A 384 -3.39 -0.13 -15.47
C PHE A 384 -2.06 -0.28 -16.21
N GLU A 385 -1.16 0.66 -15.98
CA GLU A 385 0.12 0.74 -16.66
C GLU A 385 1.03 -0.46 -16.31
N GLY A 386 1.08 -0.90 -15.03
CA GLY A 386 1.86 -2.08 -14.63
C GLY A 386 1.54 -3.34 -15.43
N PRO A 387 0.28 -3.78 -15.52
CA PRO A 387 -0.13 -4.85 -16.42
C PRO A 387 0.20 -4.62 -17.88
N LEU A 388 0.05 -3.41 -18.40
CA LEU A 388 0.43 -3.07 -19.77
C LEU A 388 1.93 -3.31 -20.01
N LEU A 389 2.79 -2.82 -19.12
CA LEU A 389 4.25 -3.01 -19.19
C LEU A 389 4.68 -4.47 -18.98
N SER A 390 3.81 -5.32 -18.43
CA SER A 390 4.07 -6.75 -18.26
C SER A 390 3.83 -7.60 -19.51
N ILE A 391 3.19 -7.05 -20.54
CA ILE A 391 3.00 -7.73 -21.82
C ILE A 391 4.37 -7.84 -22.50
N LYS A 392 4.80 -9.06 -22.90
CA LYS A 392 6.16 -9.31 -23.41
C LYS A 392 6.58 -8.36 -24.52
N SER A 393 5.70 -8.09 -25.50
CA SER A 393 5.97 -7.19 -26.61
C SER A 393 6.09 -5.72 -26.18
N VAL A 394 5.26 -5.27 -25.24
CA VAL A 394 5.35 -3.92 -24.66
C VAL A 394 6.58 -3.82 -23.76
N ASN A 395 6.87 -4.87 -22.99
CA ASN A 395 8.03 -4.93 -22.12
C ASN A 395 9.35 -4.85 -22.91
N ALA A 396 9.44 -5.49 -24.07
CA ALA A 396 10.61 -5.37 -24.95
C ALA A 396 10.91 -3.92 -25.35
N LEU A 397 9.88 -3.07 -25.42
CA LEU A 397 10.02 -1.65 -25.70
C LEU A 397 10.28 -0.80 -24.44
N SER A 398 9.62 -1.14 -23.33
CA SER A 398 9.60 -0.30 -22.13
C SER A 398 10.67 -0.66 -21.10
N HIS A 399 11.15 -1.91 -21.07
CA HIS A 399 12.13 -2.37 -20.10
C HIS A 399 13.45 -1.61 -20.25
N TYR A 400 14.04 -1.19 -19.15
CA TYR A 400 15.24 -0.35 -19.10
C TYR A 400 15.10 1.04 -19.74
N SER A 401 13.86 1.49 -19.99
CA SER A 401 13.60 2.83 -20.51
C SER A 401 13.00 3.75 -19.45
N GLU A 402 12.97 5.06 -19.75
CA GLU A 402 12.35 6.07 -18.89
C GLU A 402 10.83 5.90 -18.73
N TRP A 403 10.18 5.05 -19.52
CA TRP A 403 8.77 4.71 -19.33
C TRP A 403 8.53 4.06 -17.96
N THR A 404 9.40 3.15 -17.54
CA THR A 404 9.35 2.54 -16.20
C THR A 404 9.46 3.60 -15.09
N ILE A 405 10.28 4.64 -15.30
CA ILE A 405 10.42 5.75 -14.35
C ILE A 405 9.13 6.56 -14.26
N GLY A 406 8.45 6.80 -15.38
CA GLY A 406 7.12 7.42 -15.39
C GLY A 406 6.11 6.61 -14.57
N HIS A 407 6.08 5.30 -14.80
CA HIS A 407 5.21 4.37 -14.08
C HIS A 407 5.42 4.42 -12.56
N VAL A 408 6.65 4.28 -12.07
CA VAL A 408 6.90 4.27 -10.62
C VAL A 408 6.60 5.61 -9.95
N HIS A 409 6.78 6.74 -10.67
CA HIS A 409 6.45 8.06 -10.12
C HIS A 409 4.94 8.33 -10.13
N SER A 410 4.18 7.82 -11.10
CA SER A 410 2.71 7.87 -11.04
C SER A 410 2.18 7.13 -9.81
N GLY A 411 2.79 6.00 -9.45
CA GLY A 411 2.49 5.26 -8.23
C GLY A 411 2.99 5.95 -6.96
N THR A 412 4.26 6.36 -6.92
CA THR A 412 4.87 6.87 -5.67
C THR A 412 4.42 8.29 -5.36
N LEU A 413 4.42 9.21 -6.32
CA LEU A 413 4.01 10.59 -6.10
C LEU A 413 2.51 10.80 -6.32
N GLY A 414 1.96 10.22 -7.40
CA GLY A 414 0.54 10.36 -7.71
C GLY A 414 -0.35 9.61 -6.70
N TRP A 415 -0.10 8.32 -6.45
CA TRP A 415 -0.87 7.56 -5.48
C TRP A 415 -0.43 7.86 -4.05
N ASN A 416 0.79 7.48 -3.65
CA ASN A 416 1.20 7.60 -2.26
C ASN A 416 1.36 9.06 -1.81
N GLY A 417 1.93 9.93 -2.64
CA GLY A 417 2.16 11.34 -2.29
C GLY A 417 0.86 12.10 -2.08
N PHE A 418 -0.14 11.92 -2.94
CA PHE A 418 -1.43 12.58 -2.76
C PHE A 418 -2.25 11.98 -1.61
N MET A 419 -2.16 10.65 -1.40
CA MET A 419 -2.75 10.03 -0.22
C MET A 419 -2.12 10.55 1.08
N ALA A 420 -0.81 10.75 1.11
CA ALA A 420 -0.10 11.36 2.24
C ALA A 420 -0.60 12.78 2.50
N ALA A 421 -0.67 13.63 1.47
CA ALA A 421 -1.14 15.00 1.59
C ALA A 421 -2.58 15.07 2.11
N GLY A 422 -3.49 14.28 1.54
CA GLY A 422 -4.88 14.19 2.01
C GLY A 422 -4.96 13.76 3.47
N MET A 423 -4.21 12.74 3.86
CA MET A 423 -4.17 12.25 5.23
C MET A 423 -3.58 13.28 6.19
N PHE A 424 -2.49 13.95 5.84
CA PHE A 424 -1.85 14.93 6.74
C PHE A 424 -2.68 16.20 6.93
N TYR A 425 -3.31 16.70 5.87
CA TYR A 425 -4.26 17.81 5.98
C TYR A 425 -5.52 17.43 6.79
N TRP A 426 -5.90 16.16 6.77
CA TRP A 426 -7.00 15.66 7.60
C TRP A 426 -6.58 15.47 9.06
N LEU A 427 -5.35 14.98 9.33
CA LEU A 427 -4.84 14.66 10.66
C LEU A 427 -4.41 15.90 11.45
N ALA A 428 -3.65 16.82 10.84
CA ALA A 428 -3.04 17.93 11.56
C ALA A 428 -4.05 18.77 12.35
N PRO A 429 -5.20 19.20 11.80
CA PRO A 429 -6.19 19.93 12.57
C PRO A 429 -6.72 19.17 13.78
N ARG A 430 -6.81 17.83 13.69
CA ARG A 430 -7.35 16.97 14.75
C ARG A 430 -6.33 16.66 15.84
N LEU A 431 -5.07 16.51 15.48
CA LEU A 431 -3.99 16.18 16.40
C LEU A 431 -3.49 17.38 17.22
N TRP A 432 -3.82 18.60 16.79
CA TRP A 432 -3.49 19.85 17.50
C TRP A 432 -4.72 20.72 17.80
N ASN A 433 -5.90 20.18 17.62
CA ASN A 433 -7.17 20.89 17.87
C ASN A 433 -7.17 22.34 17.33
N ARG A 434 -6.72 22.50 16.09
CA ARG A 434 -6.57 23.80 15.45
C ARG A 434 -6.94 23.71 13.96
N PRO A 435 -7.69 24.65 13.39
CA PRO A 435 -7.98 24.65 11.97
C PRO A 435 -6.69 24.74 11.14
N LEU A 436 -6.71 24.19 9.93
CA LEU A 436 -5.61 24.30 8.99
C LEU A 436 -5.28 25.78 8.74
N PHE A 437 -3.99 26.12 8.77
CA PHE A 437 -3.53 27.50 8.60
C PHE A 437 -4.08 28.16 7.34
N SER A 438 -4.06 27.45 6.21
CA SER A 438 -4.60 27.98 4.96
C SER A 438 -5.14 26.86 4.05
N THR A 439 -6.44 26.87 3.81
CA THR A 439 -7.08 26.01 2.80
C THR A 439 -6.73 26.45 1.37
N ALA A 440 -6.51 27.75 1.16
CA ALA A 440 -6.06 28.29 -0.13
C ALA A 440 -4.68 27.74 -0.50
N LEU A 441 -3.74 27.72 0.46
CA LEU A 441 -2.41 27.15 0.26
C LEU A 441 -2.47 25.64 0.00
N ALA A 442 -3.37 24.91 0.67
CA ALA A 442 -3.59 23.49 0.39
C ALA A 442 -4.14 23.25 -1.02
N ASN A 443 -5.06 24.10 -1.49
CA ASN A 443 -5.55 24.05 -2.87
C ASN A 443 -4.44 24.40 -3.89
N MET A 444 -3.59 25.38 -3.59
CA MET A 444 -2.46 25.72 -4.44
C MET A 444 -1.45 24.58 -4.52
N HIS A 445 -1.12 23.94 -3.37
CA HIS A 445 -0.31 22.71 -3.35
C HIS A 445 -0.91 21.64 -4.27
N PHE A 446 -2.22 21.42 -4.20
CA PHE A 446 -2.88 20.41 -5.04
C PHE A 446 -2.63 20.68 -6.53
N TRP A 447 -2.86 21.91 -7.01
CA TRP A 447 -2.71 22.22 -8.42
C TRP A 447 -1.27 22.24 -8.90
N VAL A 448 -0.35 22.82 -8.12
CA VAL A 448 1.08 22.83 -8.44
C VAL A 448 1.64 21.40 -8.48
N GLY A 449 1.30 20.56 -7.48
CA GLY A 449 1.69 19.17 -7.45
C GLY A 449 1.07 18.34 -8.58
N MET A 450 -0.21 18.59 -8.93
CA MET A 450 -0.89 17.93 -10.04
C MET A 450 -0.24 18.24 -11.38
N ILE A 451 0.01 19.53 -11.67
CA ILE A 451 0.70 19.95 -12.89
C ILE A 451 2.11 19.33 -12.93
N GLY A 452 2.82 19.35 -11.79
CA GLY A 452 4.16 18.80 -11.68
C GLY A 452 4.21 17.31 -12.02
N ILE A 453 3.34 16.49 -11.43
CA ILE A 453 3.34 15.04 -11.67
C ILE A 453 2.86 14.68 -13.07
N LEU A 454 1.86 15.37 -13.61
CA LEU A 454 1.39 15.12 -14.97
C LEU A 454 2.48 15.47 -16.01
N LEU A 455 3.16 16.60 -15.84
CA LEU A 455 4.28 16.98 -16.70
C LEU A 455 5.42 15.96 -16.61
N TYR A 456 5.74 15.51 -15.39
CA TYR A 456 6.77 14.51 -15.14
C TYR A 456 6.46 13.20 -15.86
N VAL A 457 5.28 12.63 -15.61
CA VAL A 457 4.89 11.33 -16.17
C VAL A 457 4.79 11.36 -17.68
N ALA A 458 4.20 12.43 -18.27
CA ALA A 458 4.10 12.59 -19.71
C ALA A 458 5.51 12.69 -20.36
N ALA A 459 6.42 13.44 -19.74
CA ALA A 459 7.81 13.54 -20.21
C ALA A 459 8.52 12.18 -20.20
N MET A 460 8.30 11.38 -19.15
CA MET A 460 8.89 10.05 -19.04
C MET A 460 8.28 9.05 -20.03
N TRP A 461 7.00 9.12 -20.32
CA TRP A 461 6.40 8.31 -21.39
C TRP A 461 6.99 8.64 -22.76
N VAL A 462 7.10 9.91 -23.10
CA VAL A 462 7.71 10.34 -24.37
C VAL A 462 9.17 9.87 -24.44
N SER A 463 9.96 10.08 -23.37
CA SER A 463 11.35 9.61 -23.32
C SER A 463 11.46 8.11 -23.47
N GLY A 464 10.68 7.35 -22.68
CA GLY A 464 10.77 5.91 -22.64
C GLY A 464 10.33 5.23 -23.94
N ILE A 465 9.26 5.72 -24.57
CA ILE A 465 8.80 5.22 -25.87
C ILE A 465 9.86 5.54 -26.95
N THR A 466 10.41 6.75 -26.96
CA THR A 466 11.48 7.12 -27.90
C THR A 466 12.72 6.24 -27.72
N GLN A 467 13.17 6.05 -26.48
CA GLN A 467 14.29 5.14 -26.16
C GLN A 467 14.02 3.72 -26.66
N GLY A 468 12.87 3.17 -26.33
CA GLY A 468 12.51 1.81 -26.70
C GLY A 468 12.46 1.62 -28.23
N LEU A 469 11.89 2.58 -28.95
CA LEU A 469 11.84 2.53 -30.42
C LEU A 469 13.24 2.62 -31.03
N MET A 470 14.08 3.54 -30.57
CA MET A 470 15.44 3.69 -31.11
C MET A 470 16.34 2.49 -30.78
N LEU A 471 16.30 1.98 -29.55
CA LEU A 471 17.13 0.86 -29.11
C LEU A 471 16.73 -0.47 -29.76
N ASN A 472 15.50 -0.61 -30.23
CA ASN A 472 15.00 -1.81 -30.90
C ASN A 472 14.95 -1.68 -32.44
N ALA A 473 15.23 -0.49 -33.00
CA ALA A 473 15.22 -0.29 -34.45
C ALA A 473 16.41 -1.03 -35.10
N THR A 474 16.11 -1.77 -36.17
CA THR A 474 17.12 -2.51 -36.95
C THR A 474 17.03 -2.18 -38.41
N ILE A 475 18.13 -2.37 -39.13
CA ILE A 475 18.27 -2.30 -40.59
C ILE A 475 18.86 -3.62 -41.08
N GLU A 476 18.99 -3.78 -42.40
CA GLU A 476 19.58 -4.96 -43.04
C GLU A 476 18.94 -6.27 -42.56
N ASP A 477 17.62 -6.38 -42.73
CA ASP A 477 16.81 -7.55 -42.35
C ASP A 477 16.95 -7.95 -40.86
N GLY A 478 17.18 -6.95 -39.98
CA GLY A 478 17.23 -7.15 -38.53
C GLY A 478 18.60 -7.52 -37.98
N THR A 479 19.66 -7.44 -38.81
CA THR A 479 21.01 -7.85 -38.42
C THR A 479 21.84 -6.74 -37.79
N VAL A 480 21.51 -5.47 -38.08
CA VAL A 480 22.25 -4.30 -37.59
C VAL A 480 21.31 -3.35 -36.87
N LEU A 481 21.76 -2.76 -35.75
CA LEU A 481 21.01 -1.70 -35.08
C LEU A 481 20.97 -0.43 -35.94
N ALA A 482 19.80 0.20 -36.06
CA ALA A 482 19.63 1.46 -36.78
C ALA A 482 20.32 2.63 -36.05
N HIS A 483 20.36 2.57 -34.72
CA HIS A 483 20.98 3.58 -33.85
C HIS A 483 22.01 2.91 -32.91
N PRO A 484 23.19 2.54 -33.42
CA PRO A 484 24.21 1.86 -32.63
C PRO A 484 24.90 2.77 -31.60
N ASP A 485 24.86 4.09 -31.82
CA ASP A 485 25.40 5.08 -30.89
C ASP A 485 24.33 5.47 -29.85
N PHE A 486 24.54 5.08 -28.60
CA PHE A 486 23.66 5.40 -27.49
C PHE A 486 23.50 6.91 -27.26
N VAL A 487 24.50 7.72 -27.64
CA VAL A 487 24.45 9.19 -27.51
C VAL A 487 23.34 9.80 -28.39
N GLU A 488 23.03 9.21 -29.54
CA GLU A 488 21.90 9.64 -30.37
C GLU A 488 20.59 9.55 -29.60
N THR A 489 20.36 8.45 -28.90
CA THR A 489 19.18 8.23 -28.07
C THR A 489 19.11 9.25 -26.93
N LEU A 490 20.23 9.52 -26.26
CA LEU A 490 20.27 10.53 -25.19
C LEU A 490 19.96 11.94 -25.71
N ASN A 491 20.46 12.28 -26.89
CA ASN A 491 20.15 13.58 -27.52
C ASN A 491 18.69 13.70 -27.92
N ALA A 492 18.07 12.63 -28.42
CA ALA A 492 16.67 12.61 -28.82
C ALA A 492 15.72 12.85 -27.63
N ILE A 493 16.08 12.40 -26.44
CA ILE A 493 15.25 12.52 -25.23
C ILE A 493 15.63 13.72 -24.33
N ARG A 494 16.60 14.54 -24.72
CA ARG A 494 17.11 15.63 -23.87
C ARG A 494 16.03 16.63 -23.44
N ALA A 495 15.14 17.02 -24.34
CA ALA A 495 14.07 17.98 -24.03
C ALA A 495 13.05 17.40 -23.01
N PRO A 496 12.48 16.19 -23.18
CA PRO A 496 11.63 15.61 -22.15
C PRO A 496 12.38 15.33 -20.83
N MET A 497 13.68 15.04 -20.84
CA MET A 497 14.46 14.93 -19.60
C MET A 497 14.55 16.26 -18.83
N LEU A 498 14.60 17.39 -19.52
CA LEU A 498 14.50 18.72 -18.88
C LEU A 498 13.08 18.94 -18.30
N LEU A 499 12.03 18.56 -19.04
CA LEU A 499 10.65 18.64 -18.56
C LEU A 499 10.42 17.77 -17.33
N ARG A 500 11.09 16.59 -17.23
CA ARG A 500 11.13 15.76 -16.03
C ARG A 500 11.64 16.54 -14.82
N ALA A 501 12.77 17.23 -14.94
CA ALA A 501 13.35 18.01 -13.86
C ALA A 501 12.43 19.17 -13.43
N ILE A 502 11.80 19.86 -14.39
CA ILE A 502 10.83 20.94 -14.13
C ILE A 502 9.58 20.38 -13.43
N GLY A 503 9.01 19.27 -13.91
CA GLY A 503 7.85 18.62 -13.31
C GLY A 503 8.11 18.16 -11.88
N GLY A 504 9.27 17.54 -11.65
CA GLY A 504 9.73 17.17 -10.31
C GLY A 504 9.92 18.38 -9.39
N GLY A 505 10.50 19.47 -9.91
CA GLY A 505 10.66 20.74 -9.20
C GLY A 505 9.32 21.36 -8.79
N LEU A 506 8.33 21.37 -9.68
CA LEU A 506 6.97 21.83 -9.33
C LEU A 506 6.33 20.97 -8.25
N TYR A 507 6.48 19.64 -8.33
CA TYR A 507 5.96 18.76 -7.30
C TYR A 507 6.62 19.02 -5.94
N LEU A 508 7.95 19.21 -5.92
CA LEU A 508 8.70 19.58 -4.71
C LEU A 508 8.24 20.94 -4.14
N ILE A 509 8.00 21.94 -4.98
CA ILE A 509 7.45 23.24 -4.54
C ILE A 509 6.09 23.04 -3.87
N GLY A 510 5.20 22.26 -4.47
CA GLY A 510 3.92 21.89 -3.88
C GLY A 510 4.10 21.22 -2.50
N PHE A 511 5.07 20.33 -2.39
CA PHE A 511 5.36 19.64 -1.13
C PHE A 511 5.93 20.59 -0.06
N PHE A 512 6.75 21.58 -0.42
CA PHE A 512 7.16 22.68 0.46
C PHE A 512 5.96 23.51 0.95
N MET A 513 4.99 23.79 0.07
CA MET A 513 3.76 24.47 0.46
C MET A 513 3.00 23.68 1.52
N MET A 514 2.93 22.35 1.39
CA MET A 514 2.33 21.47 2.40
C MET A 514 3.11 21.56 3.71
N GLY A 515 4.42 21.39 3.67
CA GLY A 515 5.29 21.46 4.85
C GLY A 515 5.11 22.78 5.60
N TYR A 516 5.10 23.91 4.89
CA TYR A 516 4.87 25.24 5.48
C TYR A 516 3.46 25.35 6.08
N ASN A 517 2.43 24.90 5.38
CA ASN A 517 1.05 24.95 5.86
C ASN A 517 0.86 24.14 7.15
N LEU A 518 1.43 22.93 7.19
CA LEU A 518 1.41 22.06 8.36
C LEU A 518 2.21 22.69 9.51
N PHE A 519 3.42 23.19 9.25
CA PHE A 519 4.23 23.88 10.26
C PHE A 519 3.47 25.06 10.90
N ARG A 520 2.83 25.91 10.10
CA ARG A 520 2.02 27.04 10.59
C ARG A 520 0.77 26.59 11.34
N THR A 521 0.21 25.44 10.98
CA THR A 521 -0.94 24.84 11.68
C THR A 521 -0.54 24.37 13.08
N ILE A 522 0.62 23.75 13.23
CA ILE A 522 1.05 23.14 14.49
C ILE A 522 1.86 24.10 15.39
N ALA A 523 2.48 25.13 14.81
CA ALA A 523 3.31 26.07 15.56
C ALA A 523 2.51 26.79 16.65
N GLY A 524 2.95 26.64 17.91
CA GLY A 524 2.28 27.23 19.07
C GLY A 524 0.94 26.60 19.44
N ALA A 525 0.56 25.48 18.81
CA ALA A 525 -0.64 24.72 19.16
C ALA A 525 -0.33 23.62 20.18
N THR A 526 -1.24 23.37 21.10
CA THR A 526 -1.11 22.27 22.06
C THR A 526 -1.56 20.95 21.41
N PRO A 527 -0.70 19.91 21.42
CA PRO A 527 -1.10 18.61 20.91
C PRO A 527 -2.17 17.96 21.77
N VAL A 528 -3.12 17.27 21.15
CA VAL A 528 -4.20 16.57 21.84
C VAL A 528 -4.23 15.10 21.46
N ASN A 529 -4.64 14.26 22.38
CA ASN A 529 -4.91 12.84 22.15
C ASN A 529 -6.42 12.64 21.97
N GLY A 530 -6.81 11.81 21.01
CA GLY A 530 -8.20 11.44 20.85
C GLY A 530 -8.66 10.49 21.95
N THR A 531 -9.96 10.51 22.25
CA THR A 531 -10.60 9.62 23.21
C THR A 531 -11.81 8.94 22.63
N THR A 532 -12.21 7.82 23.19
CA THR A 532 -13.49 7.15 22.85
C THR A 532 -14.07 6.46 24.07
N GLU A 533 -15.39 6.46 24.17
CA GLU A 533 -16.09 5.65 25.17
C GLU A 533 -16.28 4.23 24.64
N VAL A 534 -16.04 3.26 25.47
CA VAL A 534 -16.29 1.83 25.22
C VAL A 534 -17.18 1.27 26.31
N THR A 535 -18.13 0.44 25.91
CA THR A 535 -18.95 -0.32 26.83
C THR A 535 -18.44 -1.73 26.86
N ARG A 536 -17.96 -2.18 28.02
CA ARG A 536 -17.48 -3.55 28.24
C ARG A 536 -18.61 -4.37 28.82
N VAL A 537 -18.88 -5.50 28.20
CA VAL A 537 -19.67 -6.58 28.83
C VAL A 537 -18.72 -7.32 29.75
N VAL A 538 -18.96 -7.29 31.04
CA VAL A 538 -18.21 -8.11 32.01
C VAL A 538 -18.72 -9.52 31.82
N GLU A 539 -17.95 -10.34 31.11
CA GLU A 539 -18.23 -11.80 30.99
C GLU A 539 -17.55 -12.50 32.15
N ASP A 540 -18.36 -13.17 32.98
CA ASP A 540 -17.89 -13.94 34.16
C ASP A 540 -17.21 -15.27 33.79
N GLU A 541 -17.16 -15.69 32.53
CA GLU A 541 -16.53 -16.95 32.13
C GLU A 541 -15.21 -16.80 31.37
N PRO A 542 -14.19 -17.59 31.72
CA PRO A 542 -12.94 -17.61 30.97
C PRO A 542 -13.20 -18.18 29.57
N LYS A 543 -12.96 -17.37 28.54
CA LYS A 543 -13.03 -17.78 27.12
C LYS A 543 -12.19 -19.04 26.91
N LYS A 544 -12.80 -20.13 26.49
CA LYS A 544 -12.08 -21.34 26.05
C LYS A 544 -11.20 -21.00 24.87
N ARG A 545 -9.91 -20.78 25.10
CA ARG A 545 -8.91 -20.31 24.13
C ARG A 545 -8.75 -21.22 22.90
N PHE A 546 -9.06 -22.51 23.01
CA PHE A 546 -8.74 -23.51 21.98
C PHE A 546 -9.78 -23.63 20.84
N ASN A 547 -11.06 -23.34 21.07
CA ASN A 547 -12.10 -23.46 20.03
C ASN A 547 -12.07 -22.32 18.96
N SER A 548 -11.16 -21.35 19.07
CA SER A 548 -11.08 -20.23 18.14
C SER A 548 -10.31 -20.53 16.86
N PHE A 549 -9.47 -21.58 16.84
CA PHE A 549 -8.61 -21.88 15.70
C PHE A 549 -9.29 -22.74 14.63
N LEU A 550 -10.13 -23.68 15.05
CA LEU A 550 -10.74 -24.66 14.16
C LEU A 550 -12.21 -24.32 13.92
N ASN A 551 -12.49 -23.34 13.08
CA ASN A 551 -13.83 -23.19 12.52
C ASN A 551 -13.89 -23.74 11.10
N ALA A 552 -15.10 -24.05 10.61
CA ALA A 552 -15.28 -24.69 9.32
C ALA A 552 -14.58 -23.96 8.15
N PRO A 553 -14.67 -22.61 8.00
CA PRO A 553 -13.94 -21.91 6.94
C PRO A 553 -12.43 -22.12 6.97
N VAL A 554 -11.81 -22.09 8.16
CA VAL A 554 -10.36 -22.28 8.30
C VAL A 554 -9.95 -23.71 7.98
N VAL A 555 -10.71 -24.68 8.47
CA VAL A 555 -10.44 -26.11 8.21
C VAL A 555 -10.56 -26.44 6.73
N TYR A 556 -11.64 -26.02 6.08
CA TYR A 556 -11.83 -26.27 4.64
C TYR A 556 -10.78 -25.55 3.79
N THR A 557 -10.45 -24.30 4.11
CA THR A 557 -9.42 -23.56 3.40
C THR A 557 -8.05 -24.23 3.55
N GLY A 558 -7.67 -24.60 4.79
CA GLY A 558 -6.43 -25.31 5.05
C GLY A 558 -6.34 -26.66 4.30
N ALA A 559 -7.42 -27.43 4.32
CA ALA A 559 -7.49 -28.70 3.59
C ALA A 559 -7.38 -28.50 2.07
N MET A 560 -8.08 -27.52 1.50
CA MET A 560 -7.98 -27.19 0.07
C MET A 560 -6.58 -26.72 -0.32
N ILE A 561 -5.88 -26.01 0.55
CA ILE A 561 -4.49 -25.60 0.30
C ILE A 561 -3.57 -26.83 0.27
N VAL A 562 -3.67 -27.73 1.26
CA VAL A 562 -2.87 -28.95 1.29
C VAL A 562 -3.09 -29.80 0.04
N THR A 563 -4.34 -30.02 -0.34
CA THR A 563 -4.66 -30.79 -1.55
C THR A 563 -4.30 -30.05 -2.83
N GLY A 564 -4.40 -28.71 -2.85
CA GLY A 564 -3.92 -27.86 -3.93
C GLY A 564 -2.41 -27.94 -4.11
N CYS A 565 -1.64 -27.98 -3.02
CA CYS A 565 -0.19 -28.20 -3.09
C CYS A 565 0.19 -29.56 -3.70
N MET A 566 -0.64 -30.60 -3.58
CA MET A 566 -0.42 -31.88 -4.24
C MET A 566 -0.46 -31.74 -5.78
N MET A 567 -1.19 -30.74 -6.30
CA MET A 567 -1.24 -30.44 -7.74
C MET A 567 0.09 -29.89 -8.30
N LEU A 568 1.03 -29.53 -7.44
CA LEU A 568 2.39 -29.15 -7.85
C LEU A 568 3.24 -30.37 -8.22
N GLY A 569 2.82 -31.57 -7.83
CA GLY A 569 3.44 -32.82 -8.23
C GLY A 569 3.04 -33.22 -9.66
N SER A 570 3.85 -34.08 -10.28
CA SER A 570 3.58 -34.61 -11.62
C SER A 570 2.72 -35.89 -11.58
N GLY A 571 2.05 -36.18 -12.71
CA GLY A 571 1.32 -37.43 -12.90
C GLY A 571 0.21 -37.69 -11.87
N LEU A 572 0.32 -38.79 -11.13
CA LEU A 572 -0.71 -39.25 -10.18
C LEU A 572 -1.00 -38.21 -9.08
N TRP A 573 0.01 -37.52 -8.56
CA TRP A 573 -0.16 -36.52 -7.51
C TRP A 573 -0.99 -35.31 -7.95
N PHE A 574 -0.79 -34.86 -9.20
CA PHE A 574 -1.62 -33.81 -9.77
C PHE A 574 -3.09 -34.22 -9.83
N ILE A 575 -3.36 -35.43 -10.32
CA ILE A 575 -4.73 -35.96 -10.46
C ILE A 575 -5.40 -36.09 -9.08
N ILE A 576 -4.72 -36.71 -8.12
CA ILE A 576 -5.24 -36.86 -6.74
C ILE A 576 -5.48 -35.48 -6.12
N GLY A 577 -4.54 -34.56 -6.23
CA GLY A 577 -4.68 -33.19 -5.70
C GLY A 577 -5.88 -32.46 -6.30
N ALA A 578 -6.06 -32.54 -7.60
CA ALA A 578 -7.19 -31.92 -8.29
C ALA A 578 -8.53 -32.53 -7.87
N MET A 579 -8.62 -33.85 -7.79
CA MET A 579 -9.85 -34.55 -7.33
C MET A 579 -10.18 -34.19 -5.89
N LEU A 580 -9.22 -34.23 -4.98
CA LEU A 580 -9.44 -33.90 -3.56
C LEU A 580 -9.83 -32.42 -3.38
N THR A 581 -9.16 -31.52 -4.07
CA THR A 581 -9.48 -30.07 -4.00
C THR A 581 -10.90 -29.80 -4.51
N THR A 582 -11.27 -30.38 -5.65
CA THR A 582 -12.62 -30.24 -6.22
C THR A 582 -13.68 -30.84 -5.27
N THR A 583 -13.42 -32.03 -4.73
CA THR A 583 -14.31 -32.69 -3.78
C THR A 583 -14.50 -31.85 -2.50
N LEU A 584 -13.42 -31.32 -1.93
CA LEU A 584 -13.48 -30.44 -0.76
C LEU A 584 -14.24 -29.15 -1.07
N ALA A 585 -14.06 -28.56 -2.26
CA ALA A 585 -14.82 -27.39 -2.67
C ALA A 585 -16.32 -27.68 -2.75
N MET A 586 -16.71 -28.82 -3.32
CA MET A 586 -18.11 -29.27 -3.35
C MET A 586 -18.67 -29.52 -1.95
N ILE A 587 -17.93 -30.21 -1.09
CA ILE A 587 -18.31 -30.44 0.31
C ILE A 587 -18.52 -29.11 1.02
N THR A 588 -17.63 -28.15 0.83
CA THR A 588 -17.74 -26.82 1.43
C THR A 588 -19.02 -26.11 1.00
N ILE A 589 -19.35 -26.15 -0.29
CA ILE A 589 -20.58 -25.54 -0.85
C ILE A 589 -21.83 -26.22 -0.27
N VAL A 590 -21.83 -27.55 -0.21
CA VAL A 590 -22.95 -28.34 0.35
C VAL A 590 -23.13 -28.05 1.84
N HIS A 591 -22.02 -28.09 2.60
CA HIS A 591 -22.04 -27.76 4.04
C HIS A 591 -22.61 -26.35 4.27
N PHE A 592 -22.13 -25.37 3.49
CA PHE A 592 -22.64 -24.00 3.57
C PHE A 592 -24.15 -23.92 3.30
N LYS A 593 -24.64 -24.61 2.27
CA LYS A 593 -26.09 -24.65 1.95
C LYS A 593 -26.89 -25.35 3.06
N LEU A 594 -26.41 -26.48 3.56
CA LEU A 594 -27.09 -27.25 4.59
C LEU A 594 -27.09 -26.57 5.97
N SER A 595 -26.07 -25.80 6.29
CA SER A 595 -26.00 -25.05 7.54
C SER A 595 -27.00 -23.90 7.64
N GLY A 596 -27.62 -23.50 6.51
CA GLY A 596 -28.51 -22.35 6.44
C GLY A 596 -27.82 -21.01 6.70
N ALA A 597 -26.51 -21.00 6.94
CA ALA A 597 -25.72 -19.80 7.20
C ALA A 597 -25.61 -18.94 5.93
N LYS A 598 -25.73 -17.64 6.10
CA LYS A 598 -25.45 -16.71 5.00
C LYS A 598 -23.94 -16.54 4.83
N TRP A 599 -23.47 -16.31 3.60
CA TRP A 599 -22.06 -16.03 3.31
C TRP A 599 -21.50 -14.94 4.23
N GLN A 600 -22.27 -13.90 4.50
CA GLN A 600 -21.89 -12.80 5.38
C GLN A 600 -21.57 -13.30 6.81
N GLU A 601 -22.39 -14.18 7.35
CA GLU A 601 -22.20 -14.72 8.70
C GLU A 601 -20.92 -15.55 8.81
N TRP A 602 -20.58 -16.33 7.78
CA TRP A 602 -19.34 -17.07 7.72
C TRP A 602 -18.12 -16.16 7.70
N TYR A 603 -18.19 -15.09 6.88
CA TYR A 603 -17.10 -14.15 6.77
C TYR A 603 -16.93 -13.33 8.05
N ASP A 604 -18.02 -12.89 8.65
CA ASP A 604 -18.00 -12.18 9.94
C ASP A 604 -17.42 -13.04 11.06
N ALA A 605 -17.71 -14.34 11.06
CA ALA A 605 -17.10 -15.31 11.99
C ALA A 605 -15.57 -15.43 11.79
N LEU A 606 -15.09 -15.35 10.55
CA LEU A 606 -13.65 -15.29 10.26
C LEU A 606 -13.04 -13.97 10.73
N LEU A 607 -13.71 -12.85 10.48
CA LEU A 607 -13.26 -11.51 10.88
C LEU A 607 -13.19 -11.33 12.40
N ALA A 608 -13.98 -12.07 13.14
CA ALA A 608 -13.91 -12.09 14.60
C ALA A 608 -12.63 -12.77 15.14
N LYS A 609 -11.91 -13.54 14.30
CA LYS A 609 -10.74 -14.34 14.66
C LYS A 609 -9.48 -13.84 13.96
N SER A 610 -8.86 -12.78 14.52
CA SER A 610 -7.69 -12.12 13.91
C SER A 610 -6.53 -13.08 13.62
N LEU A 611 -6.29 -14.07 14.48
CA LEU A 611 -5.22 -15.04 14.25
C LEU A 611 -5.51 -15.92 13.04
N SER A 612 -6.73 -16.49 12.93
CA SER A 612 -7.15 -17.29 11.77
C SER A 612 -7.08 -16.48 10.48
N PHE A 613 -7.53 -15.23 10.52
CA PHE A 613 -7.44 -14.31 9.37
C PHE A 613 -5.98 -14.06 8.95
N SER A 614 -5.10 -13.83 9.92
CA SER A 614 -3.66 -13.60 9.65
C SER A 614 -2.99 -14.83 9.06
N VAL A 615 -3.28 -16.03 9.60
CA VAL A 615 -2.75 -17.30 9.07
C VAL A 615 -3.20 -17.55 7.64
N LEU A 616 -4.48 -17.33 7.31
CA LEU A 616 -4.97 -17.48 5.95
C LEU A 616 -4.32 -16.46 4.99
N THR A 617 -4.07 -15.25 5.46
CA THR A 617 -3.38 -14.22 4.68
C THR A 617 -1.92 -14.62 4.39
N ILE A 618 -1.18 -15.13 5.39
CA ILE A 618 0.17 -15.67 5.21
C ILE A 618 0.17 -16.79 4.18
N ILE A 619 -0.76 -17.73 4.29
CA ILE A 619 -0.84 -18.87 3.39
C ILE A 619 -1.13 -18.40 1.96
N ALA A 620 -2.08 -17.48 1.78
CA ALA A 620 -2.40 -16.92 0.46
C ALA A 620 -1.18 -16.27 -0.21
N ALA A 621 -0.35 -15.56 0.57
CA ALA A 621 0.88 -14.96 0.07
C ALA A 621 2.00 -15.99 -0.15
N ALA A 622 2.16 -16.98 0.76
CA ALA A 622 3.24 -17.96 0.71
C ALA A 622 3.14 -18.92 -0.48
N ILE A 623 1.91 -19.28 -0.91
CA ILE A 623 1.71 -20.20 -2.04
C ILE A 623 2.38 -19.67 -3.30
N GLY A 624 2.12 -18.42 -3.67
CA GLY A 624 2.70 -17.83 -4.86
C GLY A 624 4.22 -17.75 -4.82
N GLY A 625 4.79 -17.44 -3.64
CA GLY A 625 6.23 -17.44 -3.44
C GLY A 625 6.84 -18.83 -3.55
N ALA A 626 6.25 -19.81 -2.89
CA ALA A 626 6.73 -21.19 -2.90
C ALA A 626 6.76 -21.78 -4.32
N VAL A 627 5.68 -21.59 -5.10
CA VAL A 627 5.57 -22.11 -6.47
C VAL A 627 6.60 -21.49 -7.41
N GLN A 628 7.00 -20.26 -7.19
CA GLN A 628 8.01 -19.59 -8.01
C GLN A 628 9.43 -19.93 -7.58
N ILE A 629 9.71 -19.90 -6.28
CA ILE A 629 11.08 -19.98 -5.75
C ILE A 629 11.54 -21.43 -5.61
N ILE A 630 10.72 -22.32 -5.04
CA ILE A 630 11.12 -23.69 -4.72
C ILE A 630 11.57 -24.46 -5.98
N PRO A 631 10.81 -24.52 -7.08
CA PRO A 631 11.28 -25.23 -8.28
C PRO A 631 12.57 -24.62 -8.84
N THR A 632 12.69 -23.29 -8.82
CA THR A 632 13.84 -22.60 -9.39
C THR A 632 15.11 -22.87 -8.59
N VAL A 633 14.99 -22.97 -7.26
CA VAL A 633 16.13 -23.22 -6.37
C VAL A 633 16.48 -24.71 -6.31
N THR A 634 15.48 -25.60 -6.41
CA THR A 634 15.68 -27.06 -6.26
C THR A 634 15.98 -27.78 -7.57
N LEU A 635 15.48 -27.29 -8.69
CA LEU A 635 15.87 -27.83 -9.99
C LEU A 635 17.35 -27.51 -10.22
N HIS A 636 18.17 -28.54 -10.17
CA HIS A 636 19.52 -28.42 -10.69
C HIS A 636 19.45 -27.98 -12.14
N THR A 637 19.90 -26.77 -12.41
CA THR A 637 20.05 -26.20 -13.75
C THR A 637 21.10 -26.92 -14.58
N GLY A 638 21.56 -28.05 -14.10
CA GLY A 638 22.46 -28.99 -14.71
C GLY A 638 21.86 -29.91 -15.75
N SER A 639 20.83 -29.47 -16.52
CA SER A 639 20.71 -29.98 -17.87
C SER A 639 21.92 -29.45 -18.64
N SER A 640 23.05 -30.11 -18.45
CA SER A 640 24.27 -29.88 -19.20
C SER A 640 23.94 -30.10 -20.65
N ILE A 641 23.71 -29.03 -21.39
CA ILE A 641 24.09 -29.06 -22.79
C ILE A 641 25.59 -29.29 -22.75
N GLU A 642 26.06 -30.43 -23.24
CA GLU A 642 27.47 -30.78 -23.29
C GLU A 642 28.27 -29.54 -23.74
N GLY A 643 29.22 -29.11 -22.92
CA GLY A 643 30.07 -27.96 -23.21
C GLY A 643 29.63 -26.59 -22.66
N ARG A 644 28.46 -26.46 -22.03
CA ARG A 644 28.04 -25.19 -21.37
C ARG A 644 27.94 -25.38 -19.87
N ARG A 645 28.95 -24.86 -19.15
CA ARG A 645 28.91 -24.75 -17.68
C ARG A 645 28.77 -23.28 -17.31
N GLN A 646 27.93 -22.99 -16.32
CA GLN A 646 27.99 -21.69 -15.67
C GLN A 646 29.33 -21.60 -14.95
N ILE A 647 30.15 -20.68 -15.40
CA ILE A 647 31.47 -20.43 -14.77
C ILE A 647 31.19 -19.60 -13.51
N PRO A 648 31.73 -19.97 -12.34
CA PRO A 648 31.67 -19.12 -11.16
C PRO A 648 32.25 -17.74 -11.49
N TYR A 649 31.71 -16.72 -10.88
CA TYR A 649 32.24 -15.37 -11.00
C TYR A 649 33.73 -15.36 -10.67
N THR A 650 34.53 -14.71 -11.49
CA THR A 650 35.91 -14.35 -11.12
C THR A 650 35.89 -13.39 -9.93
N ALA A 651 37.00 -13.24 -9.23
CA ALA A 651 37.09 -12.32 -8.10
C ALA A 651 36.74 -10.87 -8.49
N LEU A 652 37.07 -10.46 -9.72
CA LEU A 652 36.77 -9.13 -10.24
C LEU A 652 35.27 -8.95 -10.57
N GLU A 653 34.66 -9.95 -11.20
CA GLU A 653 33.21 -9.95 -11.48
C GLU A 653 32.40 -9.98 -10.18
N LEU A 654 32.88 -10.70 -9.19
CA LEU A 654 32.27 -10.77 -7.87
C LEU A 654 32.37 -9.41 -7.14
N ALA A 655 33.54 -8.77 -7.20
CA ALA A 655 33.73 -7.42 -6.68
C ALA A 655 32.86 -6.39 -7.41
N GLY A 656 32.76 -6.49 -8.74
CA GLY A 656 31.86 -5.62 -9.53
C GLY A 656 30.38 -5.83 -9.23
N ARG A 657 29.98 -7.04 -8.86
CA ARG A 657 28.61 -7.31 -8.39
C ARG A 657 28.32 -6.70 -7.03
N ASP A 658 29.30 -6.58 -6.16
CA ASP A 658 29.17 -6.06 -4.80
C ASP A 658 29.30 -4.52 -4.74
N LEU A 659 29.85 -3.89 -5.78
CA LEU A 659 29.89 -2.44 -5.97
C LEU A 659 28.62 -1.91 -6.59
#